data_4a8a90c9fa49e1e15de835bfdfdc737e
#
_entry.id   4a8a90c9fa49e1e15de835bfdfdc737e
#
_cell.length_a   1.000
_cell.length_b   1.000
_cell.length_c   1.000
_cell.angle_alpha   90.00
_cell.angle_beta   90.00
_cell.angle_gamma   90.00
#
_symmetry.space_group_name_H-M   'P 1'
#
loop_
_entity.id
_entity.type
_entity.pdbx_description
1 polymer ?
#
loop_
_entity_poly.entity_id
_entity_poly.type
_entity_poly.pdbx_seq_one_letter_code
_entity_poly.pdbx_strand_id
1 'polypeptide(L)'
;MKFLKKLGPVRTVRMAQVWGMGLSATLPALVSTGAWAQASATAEEGQTLAPVVVTGNPLGGNELIAPTEQVGGAELRQRSQSTLGETLNGLPGVSSTYFGPNASRPVIRGLDGDRIAVLNNGAANTDLSSLSYDHAMTMDPLLIERVEVLRGPGVLEYGGSAVGGVVNVIDGRIQREALFDDQGGITGKVDAGYATGNKEQSGAVVLDGGTNRYNLHVDAMSRRTDDVSVPKDLSCTKGGVTTTSRTLCNSASDTQSGAIAGSVFFDRGYLGASLSTYESNYGTVAEDEVTIKMRSNKLALEGELRDLQGPFQSVKAQYGQTDYQHTEFEAGVAGTVFNTRGQDLRVQARQVRWGQLDGVMGLQFDDSDFSAVGTEAYAPSSKTLQRAAYAHEEYATTWGKLSAGARVESVKVDSYGVAGVARFVPGSRSFTPTSYALGSLWNVATEWQMTANLSANERAPKHYELYANGEHVATNVEEIGNANLDLERSVNVDWGLAWKRGAHNARVQLFQHQFSNYISLEGTDLSATPPQYTYTQVQARFVGFEASGNARLLQGHDTVDWNWRADQVQADNTSTGQPLPRIAPYRVGSTLRWGRGAWNTRVGVDYYGAQNRVPDGQLATGGYTLWSAGMSLTSKLGGYSALWYARLDNATDTLAYSASSILTQTVPGKVPLPGRSLKVGLQLQF
;
A
#
# COMPACT_ATOMS: atom_id res chain seq x y z
N MET A 1 7.16 44.94 -2.08
CA MET A 1 7.31 43.86 -1.12
C MET A 1 6.82 44.29 0.25
N LYS A 2 5.52 44.58 0.36
CA LYS A 2 4.79 44.96 1.59
C LYS A 2 3.29 44.86 1.30
N PHE A 3 2.79 43.58 1.17
CA PHE A 3 1.34 43.35 1.02
C PHE A 3 1.00 41.90 1.37
N LEU A 4 1.40 41.41 2.53
CA LEU A 4 0.92 40.11 3.07
C LEU A 4 1.21 40.06 4.59
N LYS A 5 0.68 41.06 5.33
CA LYS A 5 0.62 41.01 6.79
C LYS A 5 -0.73 41.57 7.23
N LYS A 6 -1.80 40.80 7.02
CA LYS A 6 -3.10 40.93 7.71
C LYS A 6 -4.01 39.76 7.31
N LEU A 7 -3.69 38.55 7.73
CA LEU A 7 -4.69 37.52 7.93
C LEU A 7 -4.45 37.00 9.34
N GLY A 8 -5.36 37.37 10.22
CA GLY A 8 -5.39 36.90 11.58
C GLY A 8 -5.69 35.39 11.67
N PRO A 9 -5.52 34.77 12.84
CA PRO A 9 -5.66 33.34 13.00
C PRO A 9 -7.07 32.90 12.61
N VAL A 10 -7.16 31.97 11.67
CA VAL A 10 -8.38 31.27 11.31
C VAL A 10 -8.86 30.55 12.57
N ARG A 11 -9.97 30.99 13.11
CA ARG A 11 -10.67 30.29 14.19
C ARG A 11 -11.05 28.91 13.69
N THR A 12 -10.50 27.89 14.35
CA THR A 12 -10.94 26.50 14.22
C THR A 12 -12.44 26.44 14.49
N VAL A 13 -13.20 26.17 13.46
CA VAL A 13 -14.61 25.79 13.59
C VAL A 13 -14.60 24.39 14.18
N ARG A 14 -14.88 24.27 15.47
CA ARG A 14 -15.24 23.00 16.08
C ARG A 14 -16.52 22.51 15.39
N MET A 15 -16.43 21.49 14.55
CA MET A 15 -17.60 20.73 14.14
C MET A 15 -18.20 20.12 15.41
N ALA A 16 -19.41 20.54 15.72
CA ALA A 16 -20.16 20.08 16.86
C ALA A 16 -20.39 18.56 16.75
N GLN A 17 -20.18 17.89 17.87
CA GLN A 17 -20.64 16.51 18.09
C GLN A 17 -22.16 16.45 17.87
N VAL A 18 -22.58 15.94 16.73
CA VAL A 18 -23.95 15.52 16.45
C VAL A 18 -23.87 14.13 15.85
N TRP A 19 -23.76 13.11 16.68
CA TRP A 19 -24.11 11.70 16.34
C TRP A 19 -24.25 10.93 17.64
N GLY A 20 -25.37 11.19 18.28
CA GLY A 20 -25.87 10.37 19.39
C GLY A 20 -27.37 10.20 19.23
N MET A 21 -27.81 9.48 18.19
CA MET A 21 -29.16 8.96 18.13
C MET A 21 -29.08 7.49 17.71
N GLY A 22 -29.32 6.62 18.69
CA GLY A 22 -29.54 5.20 18.48
C GLY A 22 -30.79 4.98 17.63
N LEU A 23 -30.62 4.47 16.42
CA LEU A 23 -31.70 3.93 15.61
C LEU A 23 -31.99 2.48 16.06
N SER A 24 -32.96 2.32 16.95
CA SER A 24 -33.64 1.05 17.18
C SER A 24 -34.66 0.87 16.06
N ALA A 25 -34.28 0.21 14.97
CA ALA A 25 -35.21 -0.16 13.90
C ALA A 25 -35.78 -1.55 14.19
N THR A 26 -37.01 -1.58 14.70
CA THR A 26 -37.86 -2.77 14.69
C THR A 26 -38.38 -3.00 13.27
N LEU A 27 -38.00 -4.10 12.64
CA LEU A 27 -38.57 -4.57 11.37
C LEU A 27 -39.88 -5.29 11.63
N PRO A 28 -41.02 -4.91 11.00
CA PRO A 28 -42.17 -5.76 10.90
C PRO A 28 -42.01 -6.74 9.73
N ALA A 29 -42.18 -8.02 10.03
CA ALA A 29 -42.26 -9.06 9.02
C ALA A 29 -43.61 -8.97 8.28
N LEU A 30 -43.55 -8.65 6.97
CA LEU A 30 -44.68 -8.80 6.04
C LEU A 30 -44.37 -9.93 5.08
N VAL A 31 -44.95 -11.08 5.34
CA VAL A 31 -45.07 -12.20 4.39
C VAL A 31 -46.19 -11.86 3.43
N SER A 32 -45.91 -11.61 2.17
CA SER A 32 -46.89 -11.60 1.08
C SER A 32 -46.49 -12.61 0.02
N THR A 33 -47.31 -13.65 -0.13
CA THR A 33 -47.28 -14.59 -1.26
C THR A 33 -47.74 -13.89 -2.52
N GLY A 34 -46.88 -13.77 -3.51
CA GLY A 34 -47.20 -13.20 -4.81
C GLY A 34 -46.59 -14.01 -5.95
N ALA A 35 -47.44 -14.30 -6.93
CA ALA A 35 -47.32 -15.22 -8.04
C ALA A 35 -46.06 -15.00 -8.93
N TRP A 36 -45.53 -16.13 -9.41
CA TRP A 36 -44.44 -16.21 -10.39
C TRP A 36 -44.93 -15.79 -11.78
N ALA A 37 -44.51 -14.62 -12.25
CA ALA A 37 -44.58 -14.26 -13.66
C ALA A 37 -43.23 -14.55 -14.30
N GLN A 38 -43.21 -15.46 -15.29
CA GLN A 38 -42.06 -15.70 -16.16
C GLN A 38 -41.86 -14.45 -17.06
N ALA A 39 -40.85 -13.65 -16.75
CA ALA A 39 -40.32 -12.67 -17.70
C ALA A 39 -39.18 -13.33 -18.49
N SER A 40 -39.34 -13.41 -19.79
CA SER A 40 -38.29 -13.84 -20.75
C SER A 40 -37.11 -12.89 -20.60
N ALA A 41 -36.02 -13.36 -20.06
CA ALA A 41 -34.76 -12.63 -20.04
C ALA A 41 -34.18 -12.62 -21.45
N THR A 42 -34.24 -11.49 -22.12
CA THR A 42 -33.31 -11.17 -23.21
C THR A 42 -31.91 -11.19 -22.60
N ALA A 43 -31.03 -12.03 -23.14
CA ALA A 43 -29.62 -12.06 -22.77
C ALA A 43 -29.02 -10.68 -23.09
N GLU A 44 -28.75 -9.88 -22.05
CA GLU A 44 -27.85 -8.74 -22.17
C GLU A 44 -26.47 -9.27 -22.60
N GLU A 45 -26.00 -8.81 -23.74
CA GLU A 45 -24.62 -8.99 -24.19
C GLU A 45 -23.71 -8.62 -23.05
N GLY A 46 -22.82 -9.54 -22.67
CA GLY A 46 -21.88 -9.33 -21.58
C GLY A 46 -21.13 -8.02 -21.79
N GLN A 47 -21.28 -7.09 -20.85
CA GLN A 47 -20.46 -5.90 -20.79
C GLN A 47 -19.00 -6.36 -20.79
N THR A 48 -18.32 -6.18 -21.91
CA THR A 48 -16.87 -6.22 -21.97
C THR A 48 -16.40 -5.10 -21.06
N LEU A 49 -15.88 -5.47 -19.88
CA LEU A 49 -15.23 -4.52 -18.99
C LEU A 49 -14.24 -3.69 -19.82
N ALA A 50 -14.34 -2.38 -19.74
CA ALA A 50 -13.38 -1.49 -20.39
C ALA A 50 -11.96 -1.93 -20.01
N PRO A 51 -11.00 -1.89 -20.93
CA PRO A 51 -9.64 -2.29 -20.64
C PRO A 51 -9.13 -1.47 -19.46
N VAL A 52 -8.68 -2.18 -18.44
CA VAL A 52 -8.20 -1.53 -17.22
C VAL A 52 -6.87 -0.86 -17.53
N VAL A 53 -6.87 0.46 -17.52
CA VAL A 53 -5.65 1.26 -17.70
C VAL A 53 -4.89 1.28 -16.38
N VAL A 54 -3.64 0.81 -16.38
CA VAL A 54 -2.73 0.92 -15.24
C VAL A 54 -2.25 2.36 -15.15
N THR A 55 -2.69 3.09 -14.14
CA THR A 55 -2.40 4.53 -14.00
C THR A 55 -0.94 4.81 -13.64
N GLY A 56 -0.28 3.84 -13.00
CA GLY A 56 1.15 3.88 -12.72
C GLY A 56 2.05 3.54 -13.92
N ASN A 57 1.46 3.22 -15.10
CA ASN A 57 2.19 3.12 -16.35
C ASN A 57 1.75 4.28 -17.27
N PRO A 58 2.53 5.36 -17.38
CA PRO A 58 2.14 6.57 -18.10
C PRO A 58 2.03 6.38 -19.61
N LEU A 59 2.66 5.36 -20.18
CA LEU A 59 2.54 5.02 -21.60
C LEU A 59 1.24 4.29 -21.92
N GLY A 60 0.56 3.75 -20.88
CA GLY A 60 -0.66 2.97 -21.06
C GLY A 60 -0.41 1.64 -21.77
N GLY A 61 -1.50 0.97 -22.16
CA GLY A 61 -1.45 -0.29 -22.91
C GLY A 61 -1.60 -1.52 -22.02
N ASN A 62 -2.13 -2.60 -22.64
CA ASN A 62 -2.41 -3.87 -21.97
C ASN A 62 -1.20 -4.82 -21.94
N GLU A 63 -0.18 -4.54 -22.72
CA GLU A 63 1.05 -5.32 -22.82
C GLU A 63 2.15 -4.66 -21.98
N LEU A 64 2.26 -5.09 -20.73
CA LEU A 64 3.27 -4.59 -19.81
C LEU A 64 4.52 -5.46 -19.88
N ILE A 65 5.68 -4.82 -20.01
CA ILE A 65 6.99 -5.48 -19.99
C ILE A 65 7.25 -6.10 -18.60
N ALA A 66 6.61 -5.59 -17.57
CA ALA A 66 6.74 -6.10 -16.22
C ALA A 66 5.39 -6.46 -15.61
N PRO A 67 5.35 -7.43 -14.67
CA PRO A 67 4.11 -7.83 -14.04
C PRO A 67 3.55 -6.71 -13.20
N THR A 68 2.30 -6.43 -13.42
CA THR A 68 1.50 -5.54 -12.59
C THR A 68 0.37 -6.36 -11.99
N GLU A 69 0.24 -6.29 -10.67
CA GLU A 69 -0.95 -6.77 -9.98
C GLU A 69 -1.89 -5.60 -9.77
N GLN A 70 -3.16 -5.82 -10.02
CA GLN A 70 -4.19 -4.84 -9.77
C GLN A 70 -5.31 -5.47 -8.96
N VAL A 71 -5.71 -4.78 -7.89
CA VAL A 71 -6.82 -5.19 -7.03
C VAL A 71 -7.80 -4.01 -6.92
N GLY A 72 -9.05 -4.22 -7.35
CA GLY A 72 -10.08 -3.18 -7.33
C GLY A 72 -11.49 -3.76 -7.23
N GLY A 73 -12.50 -2.90 -7.16
CA GLY A 73 -13.91 -3.27 -7.15
C GLY A 73 -14.29 -4.29 -6.08
N ALA A 74 -15.08 -5.29 -6.44
CA ALA A 74 -15.56 -6.32 -5.50
C ALA A 74 -14.40 -7.16 -4.91
N GLU A 75 -13.31 -7.38 -5.64
CA GLU A 75 -12.17 -8.11 -5.11
C GLU A 75 -11.47 -7.33 -3.99
N LEU A 76 -11.25 -6.02 -4.17
CA LEU A 76 -10.67 -5.18 -3.12
C LEU A 76 -11.57 -5.18 -1.88
N ARG A 77 -12.90 -5.07 -2.02
CA ARG A 77 -13.84 -5.13 -0.90
C ARG A 77 -13.76 -6.47 -0.14
N GLN A 78 -13.68 -7.57 -0.88
CA GLN A 78 -13.55 -8.89 -0.28
C GLN A 78 -12.18 -9.15 0.37
N ARG A 79 -11.11 -8.44 -0.03
CA ARG A 79 -9.76 -8.56 0.55
C ARG A 79 -9.49 -7.53 1.64
N SER A 80 -10.24 -6.42 1.68
CA SER A 80 -9.99 -5.27 2.53
C SER A 80 -9.83 -5.65 4.01
N GLN A 81 -8.65 -5.34 4.56
CA GLN A 81 -8.29 -5.40 5.97
C GLN A 81 -8.15 -3.98 6.52
N SER A 82 -7.70 -3.83 7.77
CA SER A 82 -7.49 -2.50 8.38
C SER A 82 -6.33 -1.74 7.74
N THR A 83 -5.33 -2.45 7.20
CA THR A 83 -4.13 -1.87 6.62
C THR A 83 -3.93 -2.26 5.17
N LEU A 84 -3.19 -1.44 4.44
CA LEU A 84 -2.83 -1.73 3.04
C LEU A 84 -1.92 -2.95 2.94
N GLY A 85 -0.95 -3.10 3.87
CA GLY A 85 -0.07 -4.26 3.91
C GLY A 85 -0.82 -5.58 3.99
N GLU A 86 -1.78 -5.69 4.92
CA GLU A 86 -2.61 -6.89 5.06
C GLU A 86 -3.60 -7.07 3.90
N THR A 87 -4.10 -5.99 3.32
CA THR A 87 -5.01 -6.04 2.15
C THR A 87 -4.30 -6.64 0.93
N LEU A 88 -3.01 -6.33 0.75
CA LEU A 88 -2.19 -6.82 -0.36
C LEU A 88 -1.46 -8.13 -0.04
N ASN A 89 -1.37 -8.49 1.24
CA ASN A 89 -0.72 -9.74 1.66
C ASN A 89 -1.37 -10.94 0.94
N GLY A 90 -0.52 -11.79 0.40
CA GLY A 90 -0.98 -12.92 -0.38
C GLY A 90 -1.18 -12.65 -1.89
N LEU A 91 -0.87 -11.48 -2.42
CA LEU A 91 -0.54 -11.35 -3.84
C LEU A 91 0.82 -12.03 -4.12
N PRO A 92 1.06 -12.55 -5.35
CA PRO A 92 2.35 -13.16 -5.68
C PRO A 92 3.52 -12.23 -5.37
N GLY A 93 4.50 -12.71 -4.59
CA GLY A 93 5.67 -11.93 -4.17
C GLY A 93 5.40 -10.78 -3.20
N VAL A 94 4.17 -10.62 -2.69
CA VAL A 94 3.81 -9.56 -1.75
C VAL A 94 3.46 -10.16 -0.39
N SER A 95 4.18 -9.75 0.64
CA SER A 95 3.90 -9.99 2.06
C SER A 95 3.71 -8.67 2.80
N SER A 96 3.68 -8.68 4.12
CA SER A 96 3.49 -7.50 4.94
C SER A 96 4.44 -7.48 6.14
N THR A 97 4.71 -6.31 6.68
CA THR A 97 5.55 -6.16 7.89
C THR A 97 4.84 -6.64 9.16
N TYR A 98 3.54 -6.64 9.19
CA TYR A 98 2.66 -7.05 10.29
C TYR A 98 3.16 -6.68 11.68
N PHE A 99 3.01 -5.43 12.06
CA PHE A 99 3.17 -4.98 13.46
C PHE A 99 1.79 -4.95 14.16
N GLY A 100 1.09 -6.09 14.12
CA GLY A 100 -0.30 -6.20 14.54
C GLY A 100 -1.30 -5.69 13.47
N PRO A 101 -2.60 -5.58 13.82
CA PRO A 101 -3.66 -5.28 12.87
C PRO A 101 -3.68 -3.81 12.40
N ASN A 102 -3.02 -2.90 13.12
CA ASN A 102 -3.13 -1.45 12.90
C ASN A 102 -1.95 -0.86 12.13
N ALA A 103 -0.77 -1.47 12.22
CA ALA A 103 0.44 -1.03 11.51
C ALA A 103 0.99 -2.18 10.68
N SER A 104 0.96 -2.02 9.36
CA SER A 104 1.48 -3.01 8.42
C SER A 104 1.69 -2.39 7.04
N ARG A 105 2.91 -2.52 6.53
CA ARG A 105 3.30 -2.05 5.20
C ARG A 105 3.43 -3.22 4.23
N PRO A 106 3.23 -3.00 2.92
CA PRO A 106 3.57 -3.99 1.91
C PRO A 106 5.07 -4.28 1.90
N VAL A 107 5.42 -5.55 1.73
CA VAL A 107 6.78 -6.05 1.48
C VAL A 107 6.76 -6.73 0.11
N ILE A 108 7.61 -6.32 -0.81
CA ILE A 108 7.67 -6.89 -2.16
C ILE A 108 8.99 -7.62 -2.33
N ARG A 109 8.95 -8.92 -2.62
CA ARG A 109 10.14 -9.77 -2.84
C ARG A 109 11.15 -9.71 -1.68
N GLY A 110 10.66 -9.55 -0.45
CA GLY A 110 11.50 -9.44 0.77
C GLY A 110 12.09 -8.04 1.00
N LEU A 111 11.83 -7.08 0.12
CA LEU A 111 12.22 -5.67 0.30
C LEU A 111 11.09 -4.90 0.97
N ASP A 112 11.41 -4.07 1.96
CA ASP A 112 10.49 -3.26 2.76
C ASP A 112 10.97 -1.81 2.93
N GLY A 113 10.24 -1.05 3.72
CA GLY A 113 10.58 0.32 4.11
C GLY A 113 10.75 1.24 2.89
N ASP A 114 11.84 1.96 2.89
CA ASP A 114 12.18 2.94 1.84
C ASP A 114 12.71 2.33 0.53
N ARG A 115 12.56 1.02 0.34
CA ARG A 115 12.82 0.33 -0.95
C ARG A 115 11.54 0.05 -1.73
N ILE A 116 10.38 0.40 -1.16
CA ILE A 116 9.07 0.33 -1.81
C ILE A 116 8.47 1.73 -1.81
N ALA A 117 8.19 2.26 -3.00
CA ALA A 117 7.46 3.52 -3.11
C ALA A 117 5.97 3.26 -2.94
N VAL A 118 5.35 3.93 -1.97
CA VAL A 118 3.89 3.94 -1.82
C VAL A 118 3.37 5.28 -2.29
N LEU A 119 2.46 5.25 -3.26
CA LEU A 119 1.94 6.42 -3.94
C LEU A 119 0.43 6.53 -3.73
N ASN A 120 -0.06 7.75 -3.79
CA ASN A 120 -1.47 8.06 -3.89
C ASN A 120 -1.71 8.81 -5.20
N ASN A 121 -2.46 8.17 -6.14
CA ASN A 121 -2.73 8.70 -7.50
C ASN A 121 -1.46 9.03 -8.31
N GLY A 122 -0.33 8.38 -8.01
CA GLY A 122 0.96 8.62 -8.65
C GLY A 122 1.84 9.69 -7.97
N ALA A 123 1.35 10.39 -6.95
CA ALA A 123 2.11 11.31 -6.10
C ALA A 123 2.64 10.61 -4.85
N ALA A 124 3.70 11.13 -4.23
CA ALA A 124 4.27 10.55 -3.03
C ALA A 124 3.27 10.53 -1.86
N ASN A 125 3.26 9.44 -1.08
CA ASN A 125 2.57 9.41 0.20
C ASN A 125 3.56 9.78 1.31
N THR A 126 3.40 10.97 1.88
CA THR A 126 4.26 11.47 2.95
C THR A 126 3.66 11.10 4.30
N ASP A 127 4.23 10.08 4.95
CA ASP A 127 3.95 9.70 6.34
C ASP A 127 5.23 9.16 6.99
N LEU A 128 5.16 8.72 8.22
CA LEU A 128 6.30 8.16 8.97
C LEU A 128 6.24 6.64 9.12
N SER A 129 5.43 5.95 8.31
CA SER A 129 5.30 4.51 8.39
C SER A 129 6.56 3.74 7.97
N SER A 130 7.50 4.37 7.26
CA SER A 130 8.80 3.76 6.94
C SER A 130 9.84 3.95 8.04
N LEU A 131 9.63 4.91 8.94
CA LEU A 131 10.54 5.22 10.03
C LEU A 131 10.52 4.14 11.12
N SER A 132 9.32 3.67 11.47
CA SER A 132 9.13 2.60 12.45
C SER A 132 8.02 1.64 12.04
N TYR A 133 8.12 0.38 12.49
CA TYR A 133 7.17 -0.69 12.15
C TYR A 133 5.80 -0.51 12.79
N ASP A 134 5.70 0.16 13.92
CA ASP A 134 4.46 0.46 14.66
C ASP A 134 3.72 1.67 14.10
N HIS A 135 4.35 2.46 13.23
CA HIS A 135 3.71 3.60 12.60
C HIS A 135 2.80 3.16 11.45
N ALA A 136 1.49 3.42 11.58
CA ALA A 136 0.53 3.10 10.53
C ALA A 136 0.65 4.02 9.31
N MET A 137 0.24 3.51 8.15
CA MET A 137 0.10 4.31 6.93
C MET A 137 -1.16 5.17 7.00
N THR A 138 -1.12 6.37 6.41
CA THR A 138 -2.23 7.35 6.44
C THR A 138 -3.28 7.10 5.36
N MET A 139 -3.71 5.85 5.19
CA MET A 139 -4.73 5.47 4.21
C MET A 139 -5.53 4.25 4.68
N ASP A 140 -6.83 4.24 4.38
CA ASP A 140 -7.72 3.11 4.68
C ASP A 140 -8.27 2.50 3.39
N PRO A 141 -8.22 1.16 3.23
CA PRO A 141 -8.73 0.47 2.04
C PRO A 141 -10.21 0.68 1.71
N LEU A 142 -11.03 1.19 2.63
CA LEU A 142 -12.45 1.49 2.38
C LEU A 142 -12.68 2.61 1.36
N LEU A 143 -11.78 3.61 1.31
CA LEU A 143 -11.86 4.72 0.36
C LEU A 143 -11.04 4.51 -0.91
N ILE A 144 -10.39 3.35 -1.04
CA ILE A 144 -9.58 3.03 -2.20
C ILE A 144 -10.47 2.41 -3.30
N GLU A 145 -10.34 2.90 -4.53
CA GLU A 145 -11.00 2.31 -5.71
C GLU A 145 -10.24 1.09 -6.22
N ARG A 146 -8.90 1.23 -6.34
CA ARG A 146 -7.99 0.15 -6.73
C ARG A 146 -6.57 0.41 -6.24
N VAL A 147 -5.82 -0.67 -6.15
CA VAL A 147 -4.39 -0.66 -5.86
C VAL A 147 -3.65 -1.33 -7.01
N GLU A 148 -2.56 -0.73 -7.43
CA GLU A 148 -1.66 -1.23 -8.45
C GLU A 148 -0.31 -1.54 -7.81
N VAL A 149 0.20 -2.76 -8.00
CA VAL A 149 1.55 -3.15 -7.56
C VAL A 149 2.42 -3.30 -8.81
N LEU A 150 3.33 -2.37 -8.99
CA LEU A 150 4.17 -2.24 -10.17
C LEU A 150 5.59 -2.74 -9.89
N ARG A 151 6.18 -3.40 -10.86
CA ARG A 151 7.57 -3.88 -10.84
C ARG A 151 8.23 -3.62 -12.20
N GLY A 152 9.55 -3.81 -12.28
CA GLY A 152 10.29 -3.73 -13.54
C GLY A 152 10.62 -2.31 -14.01
N PRO A 153 10.92 -2.10 -15.34
CA PRO A 153 11.55 -0.86 -15.84
C PRO A 153 10.75 0.43 -15.58
N GLY A 154 9.42 0.36 -15.63
CA GLY A 154 8.55 1.52 -15.42
C GLY A 154 8.61 2.11 -14.01
N VAL A 155 9.07 1.35 -13.01
CA VAL A 155 9.19 1.86 -11.63
C VAL A 155 10.34 2.85 -11.46
N LEU A 156 11.28 2.91 -12.40
CA LEU A 156 12.37 3.89 -12.44
C LEU A 156 11.87 5.34 -12.38
N GLU A 157 10.68 5.62 -12.89
CA GLU A 157 10.07 6.94 -12.84
C GLU A 157 9.79 7.42 -11.41
N TYR A 158 9.73 6.49 -10.44
CA TYR A 158 9.39 6.77 -9.04
C TYR A 158 10.61 6.82 -8.10
N GLY A 159 11.82 6.69 -8.64
CA GLY A 159 13.09 6.90 -7.94
C GLY A 159 13.71 5.67 -7.31
N GLY A 160 14.86 5.87 -6.66
CA GLY A 160 15.62 4.83 -6.00
C GLY A 160 14.86 4.11 -4.87
N SER A 161 13.89 4.75 -4.25
CA SER A 161 12.98 4.14 -3.29
C SER A 161 11.98 3.14 -3.91
N ALA A 162 12.00 2.94 -5.23
CA ALA A 162 11.17 1.98 -5.93
C ALA A 162 11.92 0.71 -6.36
N VAL A 163 13.13 0.45 -5.85
CA VAL A 163 13.94 -0.70 -6.24
C VAL A 163 13.23 -2.03 -6.02
N GLY A 164 12.40 -2.15 -4.98
CA GLY A 164 11.55 -3.32 -4.71
C GLY A 164 10.22 -3.30 -5.47
N GLY A 165 9.78 -2.14 -5.90
CA GLY A 165 8.52 -1.92 -6.59
C GLY A 165 7.75 -0.71 -6.12
N VAL A 166 6.58 -0.51 -6.71
CA VAL A 166 5.66 0.59 -6.40
C VAL A 166 4.30 0.03 -6.01
N VAL A 167 3.71 0.56 -4.97
CA VAL A 167 2.31 0.36 -4.62
C VAL A 167 1.58 1.67 -4.85
N ASN A 168 0.81 1.76 -5.94
CA ASN A 168 0.05 2.95 -6.29
C ASN A 168 -1.41 2.78 -5.90
N VAL A 169 -1.88 3.63 -5.01
CA VAL A 169 -3.26 3.64 -4.51
C VAL A 169 -4.05 4.69 -5.30
N ILE A 170 -5.18 4.29 -5.85
CA ILE A 170 -6.10 5.18 -6.58
C ILE A 170 -7.35 5.36 -5.73
N ASP A 171 -7.63 6.60 -5.34
CA ASP A 171 -8.76 6.95 -4.48
C ASP A 171 -9.95 7.61 -5.23
N GLY A 172 -9.75 8.02 -6.48
CA GLY A 172 -10.81 8.59 -7.32
C GLY A 172 -11.29 9.98 -6.90
N ARG A 173 -10.60 10.69 -6.01
CA ARG A 173 -11.01 12.01 -5.50
C ARG A 173 -10.96 13.11 -6.57
N ILE A 174 -9.88 13.14 -7.37
CA ILE A 174 -9.75 14.04 -8.51
C ILE A 174 -10.12 13.27 -9.77
N GLN A 175 -11.27 13.57 -10.34
CA GLN A 175 -11.73 12.98 -11.59
C GLN A 175 -10.94 13.58 -12.77
N ARG A 176 -10.47 12.70 -13.67
CA ARG A 176 -9.66 13.05 -14.85
C ARG A 176 -10.47 13.17 -16.13
N GLU A 177 -11.71 12.71 -16.05
CA GLU A 177 -12.72 12.75 -17.11
C GLU A 177 -14.09 13.01 -16.51
N ALA A 178 -14.97 13.61 -17.29
CA ALA A 178 -16.33 13.88 -16.86
C ALA A 178 -17.09 12.56 -16.59
N LEU A 179 -17.73 12.47 -15.43
CA LEU A 179 -18.60 11.34 -15.07
C LEU A 179 -20.01 11.47 -15.63
N PHE A 180 -20.41 12.65 -16.00
CA PHE A 180 -21.77 13.01 -16.39
C PHE A 180 -21.75 13.74 -17.73
N ASP A 181 -22.90 13.77 -18.39
CA ASP A 181 -23.14 14.58 -19.59
C ASP A 181 -23.46 16.05 -19.22
N ASP A 182 -23.96 16.82 -20.18
CA ASP A 182 -24.35 18.23 -19.99
C ASP A 182 -25.61 18.41 -19.13
N GLN A 183 -26.43 17.38 -19.00
CA GLN A 183 -27.59 17.39 -18.07
C GLN A 183 -27.16 17.25 -16.62
N GLY A 184 -25.95 16.73 -16.38
CA GLY A 184 -25.41 16.50 -15.07
C GLY A 184 -26.01 15.31 -14.35
N GLY A 185 -25.50 15.05 -13.15
CA GLY A 185 -25.96 13.91 -12.36
C GLY A 185 -25.31 13.86 -10.98
N ILE A 186 -25.74 12.88 -10.21
CA ILE A 186 -25.16 12.50 -8.93
C ILE A 186 -25.03 10.98 -8.92
N THR A 187 -23.87 10.50 -8.49
CA THR A 187 -23.64 9.08 -8.22
C THR A 187 -22.95 8.94 -6.87
N GLY A 188 -23.02 7.77 -6.28
CA GLY A 188 -22.37 7.56 -5.00
C GLY A 188 -22.33 6.12 -4.58
N LYS A 189 -21.58 5.90 -3.51
CA LYS A 189 -21.42 4.59 -2.85
C LYS A 189 -21.58 4.76 -1.35
N VAL A 190 -22.28 3.85 -0.71
CA VAL A 190 -22.36 3.71 0.75
C VAL A 190 -21.91 2.31 1.11
N ASP A 191 -20.94 2.20 1.99
CA ASP A 191 -20.40 0.95 2.52
C ASP A 191 -20.72 0.82 4.00
N ALA A 192 -21.13 -0.36 4.45
CA ALA A 192 -21.29 -0.70 5.87
C ALA A 192 -20.79 -2.13 6.11
N GLY A 193 -19.99 -2.32 7.15
CA GLY A 193 -19.38 -3.60 7.46
C GLY A 193 -19.29 -3.88 8.95
N TYR A 194 -19.31 -5.17 9.30
CA TYR A 194 -19.09 -5.70 10.64
C TYR A 194 -18.21 -6.94 10.59
N ALA A 195 -17.21 -7.04 11.49
CA ALA A 195 -16.41 -8.26 11.64
C ALA A 195 -16.39 -8.75 13.08
N THR A 196 -16.48 -10.08 13.26
CA THR A 196 -16.60 -10.69 14.60
C THR A 196 -15.25 -10.78 15.34
N GLY A 197 -14.12 -10.88 14.60
CA GLY A 197 -12.81 -11.14 15.19
C GLY A 197 -12.27 -10.02 16.06
N ASN A 198 -12.67 -8.77 15.78
CA ASN A 198 -12.31 -7.58 16.53
C ASN A 198 -13.51 -6.65 16.75
N LYS A 199 -14.72 -7.15 16.59
CA LYS A 199 -15.97 -6.38 16.63
C LYS A 199 -15.93 -5.11 15.76
N GLU A 200 -15.19 -5.17 14.64
CA GLU A 200 -15.08 -4.05 13.72
C GLU A 200 -16.47 -3.55 13.30
N GLN A 201 -16.66 -2.25 13.38
CA GLN A 201 -17.74 -1.51 12.75
C GLN A 201 -17.12 -0.53 11.78
N SER A 202 -17.48 -0.64 10.52
CA SER A 202 -16.92 0.22 9.48
C SER A 202 -18.02 0.74 8.57
N GLY A 203 -17.84 1.98 8.12
CA GLY A 203 -18.72 2.61 7.17
C GLY A 203 -17.99 3.63 6.33
N ALA A 204 -18.41 3.78 5.07
CA ALA A 204 -17.91 4.80 4.17
C ALA A 204 -19.02 5.33 3.28
N VAL A 205 -18.91 6.60 2.91
CA VAL A 205 -19.74 7.24 1.90
C VAL A 205 -18.85 7.95 0.90
N VAL A 206 -19.18 7.81 -0.38
CA VAL A 206 -18.55 8.53 -1.49
C VAL A 206 -19.65 9.10 -2.35
N LEU A 207 -19.57 10.37 -2.66
CA LEU A 207 -20.54 11.12 -3.49
C LEU A 207 -19.80 11.89 -4.56
N ASP A 208 -20.24 11.76 -5.79
CA ASP A 208 -19.82 12.54 -6.94
C ASP A 208 -21.03 13.20 -7.59
N GLY A 209 -20.90 14.48 -7.94
CA GLY A 209 -21.94 15.23 -8.62
C GLY A 209 -21.34 16.26 -9.56
N GLY A 210 -21.96 16.47 -10.71
CA GLY A 210 -21.43 17.41 -11.68
C GLY A 210 -22.07 17.34 -13.04
N THR A 211 -21.33 17.80 -14.04
CA THR A 211 -21.70 17.81 -15.46
C THR A 211 -20.52 17.37 -16.31
N ASN A 212 -20.62 17.47 -17.61
CA ASN A 212 -19.49 17.28 -18.53
C ASN A 212 -18.38 18.32 -18.39
N ARG A 213 -18.56 19.38 -17.57
CA ARG A 213 -17.58 20.48 -17.37
C ARG A 213 -16.93 20.49 -16.00
N TYR A 214 -17.56 19.92 -14.98
CA TYR A 214 -17.01 19.87 -13.64
C TYR A 214 -17.55 18.67 -12.87
N ASN A 215 -16.76 18.22 -11.90
CA ASN A 215 -17.14 17.23 -10.89
C ASN A 215 -16.81 17.76 -9.50
N LEU A 216 -17.72 17.55 -8.55
CA LEU A 216 -17.49 17.72 -7.13
C LEU A 216 -17.53 16.35 -6.46
N HIS A 217 -16.57 16.10 -5.59
CA HIS A 217 -16.42 14.84 -4.87
C HIS A 217 -16.40 15.10 -3.36
N VAL A 218 -17.08 14.24 -2.61
CA VAL A 218 -17.02 14.20 -1.15
C VAL A 218 -16.93 12.75 -0.71
N ASP A 219 -15.97 12.44 0.15
CA ASP A 219 -15.90 11.14 0.81
C ASP A 219 -15.75 11.28 2.33
N ALA A 220 -16.21 10.27 3.06
CA ALA A 220 -15.99 10.11 4.49
C ALA A 220 -16.04 8.64 4.87
N MET A 221 -15.21 8.24 5.85
CA MET A 221 -15.23 6.90 6.42
C MET A 221 -14.99 6.95 7.93
N SER A 222 -15.48 5.90 8.60
CA SER A 222 -15.16 5.60 9.99
C SER A 222 -14.99 4.10 10.14
N ARG A 223 -13.97 3.70 10.91
CA ARG A 223 -13.70 2.31 11.32
C ARG A 223 -13.35 2.29 12.79
N ARG A 224 -14.05 1.48 13.56
CA ARG A 224 -13.76 1.23 14.96
C ARG A 224 -13.62 -0.25 15.22
N THR A 225 -12.60 -0.63 15.99
CA THR A 225 -12.35 -2.03 16.38
C THR A 225 -12.09 -2.14 17.87
N ASP A 226 -12.48 -3.28 18.45
CA ASP A 226 -11.97 -3.75 19.73
C ASP A 226 -10.67 -4.55 19.52
N ASP A 227 -10.09 -5.07 20.61
CA ASP A 227 -8.92 -5.96 20.54
C ASP A 227 -9.23 -7.23 19.74
N VAL A 228 -8.25 -7.64 18.92
CA VAL A 228 -8.39 -8.77 17.99
C VAL A 228 -8.40 -10.11 18.72
N SER A 229 -9.35 -10.96 18.39
CA SER A 229 -9.39 -12.34 18.85
C SER A 229 -8.28 -13.18 18.22
N VAL A 230 -7.61 -14.01 19.05
CA VAL A 230 -6.48 -14.87 18.64
C VAL A 230 -6.69 -16.31 19.11
N PRO A 231 -6.04 -17.31 18.45
CA PRO A 231 -6.24 -18.73 18.75
C PRO A 231 -5.59 -19.23 20.05
N LYS A 232 -5.05 -18.35 20.87
CA LYS A 232 -4.39 -18.73 22.13
C LYS A 232 -4.63 -17.70 23.21
N ASP A 233 -4.49 -18.10 24.48
CA ASP A 233 -4.54 -17.21 25.61
C ASP A 233 -3.26 -16.36 25.68
N LEU A 234 -3.42 -15.05 25.85
CA LEU A 234 -2.37 -14.06 25.99
C LEU A 234 -2.57 -13.26 27.28
N SER A 235 -1.49 -12.90 27.92
CA SER A 235 -1.50 -11.99 29.06
C SER A 235 -1.52 -10.54 28.57
N CYS A 236 -2.25 -9.68 29.29
CA CYS A 236 -2.38 -8.26 29.05
C CYS A 236 -2.31 -7.53 30.38
N THR A 237 -1.36 -6.60 30.53
CA THR A 237 -1.17 -5.83 31.76
C THR A 237 -1.52 -4.37 31.51
N LYS A 238 -2.60 -3.87 32.15
CA LYS A 238 -3.01 -2.47 32.09
C LYS A 238 -3.30 -1.94 33.49
N GLY A 239 -2.78 -0.75 33.81
CA GLY A 239 -2.91 -0.15 35.14
C GLY A 239 -2.37 -1.05 36.25
N GLY A 240 -1.32 -1.82 36.00
CA GLY A 240 -0.75 -2.80 36.94
C GLY A 240 -1.59 -4.08 37.13
N VAL A 241 -2.69 -4.26 36.41
CA VAL A 241 -3.53 -5.46 36.50
C VAL A 241 -3.29 -6.34 35.28
N THR A 242 -2.86 -7.59 35.52
CA THR A 242 -2.67 -8.59 34.47
C THR A 242 -3.93 -9.42 34.32
N THR A 243 -4.44 -9.48 33.08
CA THR A 243 -5.55 -10.34 32.69
C THR A 243 -5.08 -11.33 31.62
N THR A 244 -5.78 -12.45 31.49
CA THR A 244 -5.49 -13.46 30.46
C THR A 244 -6.75 -13.69 29.63
N SER A 245 -6.63 -13.59 28.31
CA SER A 245 -7.75 -13.77 27.39
C SER A 245 -7.27 -14.21 26.00
N ARG A 246 -8.19 -14.65 25.17
CA ARG A 246 -7.92 -14.96 23.74
C ARG A 246 -8.03 -13.71 22.86
N THR A 247 -7.45 -12.61 23.33
CA THR A 247 -7.36 -11.35 22.58
C THR A 247 -5.93 -10.84 22.56
N LEU A 248 -5.55 -10.24 21.44
CA LEU A 248 -4.27 -9.54 21.29
C LEU A 248 -4.37 -8.20 22.03
N CYS A 249 -3.64 -8.10 23.12
CA CYS A 249 -3.64 -6.90 23.97
C CYS A 249 -3.32 -5.64 23.16
N ASN A 250 -4.03 -4.55 23.45
CA ASN A 250 -3.77 -3.23 22.88
C ASN A 250 -3.80 -3.17 21.35
N SER A 251 -4.70 -3.90 20.73
CA SER A 251 -4.86 -3.97 19.26
C SER A 251 -6.10 -3.24 18.74
N ALA A 252 -6.87 -2.59 19.60
CA ALA A 252 -8.03 -1.78 19.24
C ALA A 252 -7.65 -0.52 18.47
N SER A 253 -8.58 -0.02 17.65
CA SER A 253 -8.38 1.23 16.90
C SER A 253 -9.68 1.99 16.64
N ASP A 254 -9.54 3.31 16.44
CA ASP A 254 -10.59 4.21 15.96
C ASP A 254 -9.99 5.10 14.86
N THR A 255 -10.49 4.95 13.63
CA THR A 255 -9.95 5.62 12.44
C THR A 255 -11.06 6.35 11.70
N GLN A 256 -10.78 7.58 11.31
CA GLN A 256 -11.68 8.43 10.53
C GLN A 256 -10.91 9.11 9.40
N SER A 257 -11.56 9.26 8.26
CA SER A 257 -11.00 10.00 7.12
C SER A 257 -12.11 10.64 6.33
N GLY A 258 -11.78 11.73 5.64
CA GLY A 258 -12.70 12.38 4.74
C GLY A 258 -11.98 13.31 3.79
N ALA A 259 -12.64 13.63 2.67
CA ALA A 259 -12.13 14.54 1.68
C ALA A 259 -13.26 15.33 1.01
N ILE A 260 -12.87 16.49 0.51
CA ILE A 260 -13.60 17.24 -0.50
C ILE A 260 -12.67 17.47 -1.68
N ALA A 261 -13.20 17.29 -2.89
CA ALA A 261 -12.43 17.51 -4.10
C ALA A 261 -13.31 18.06 -5.23
N GLY A 262 -12.67 18.59 -6.25
CA GLY A 262 -13.33 19.03 -7.44
C GLY A 262 -12.43 19.01 -8.64
N SER A 263 -13.02 18.79 -9.82
CA SER A 263 -12.34 18.81 -11.11
C SER A 263 -13.12 19.70 -12.08
N VAL A 264 -12.40 20.40 -12.95
CA VAL A 264 -12.94 21.14 -14.09
C VAL A 264 -12.39 20.52 -15.35
N PHE A 265 -13.26 20.29 -16.33
CA PHE A 265 -12.92 19.67 -17.62
C PHE A 265 -13.02 20.71 -18.73
N PHE A 266 -12.11 20.64 -19.65
CA PHE A 266 -12.07 21.46 -20.86
C PHE A 266 -11.64 20.59 -22.04
N ASP A 267 -11.83 21.06 -23.26
CA ASP A 267 -11.67 20.27 -24.50
C ASP A 267 -10.35 19.48 -24.58
N ARG A 268 -9.30 19.98 -23.95
CA ARG A 268 -7.96 19.39 -24.01
C ARG A 268 -7.40 19.02 -22.64
N GLY A 269 -8.25 18.71 -21.67
CA GLY A 269 -7.73 18.27 -20.39
C GLY A 269 -8.59 18.58 -19.19
N TYR A 270 -7.96 18.60 -18.03
CA TYR A 270 -8.63 18.86 -16.75
C TYR A 270 -7.69 19.55 -15.76
N LEU A 271 -8.29 20.14 -14.75
CA LEU A 271 -7.62 20.63 -13.54
C LEU A 271 -8.47 20.23 -12.35
N GLY A 272 -7.84 19.65 -11.33
CA GLY A 272 -8.52 19.22 -10.11
C GLY A 272 -7.74 19.53 -8.84
N ALA A 273 -8.46 19.61 -7.74
CA ALA A 273 -7.93 19.82 -6.40
C ALA A 273 -8.65 18.94 -5.38
N SER A 274 -7.95 18.49 -4.35
CA SER A 274 -8.54 17.80 -3.21
C SER A 274 -7.92 18.25 -1.88
N LEU A 275 -8.75 18.31 -0.85
CA LEU A 275 -8.36 18.49 0.55
C LEU A 275 -8.86 17.28 1.32
N SER A 276 -7.95 16.60 2.03
CA SER A 276 -8.29 15.41 2.80
C SER A 276 -7.68 15.42 4.18
N THR A 277 -8.35 14.74 5.12
CA THR A 277 -7.86 14.49 6.46
C THR A 277 -7.94 13.00 6.77
N TYR A 278 -6.99 12.53 7.57
CA TYR A 278 -6.95 11.16 8.10
C TYR A 278 -6.57 11.25 9.57
N GLU A 279 -7.36 10.64 10.43
CA GLU A 279 -7.11 10.56 11.86
C GLU A 279 -7.23 9.11 12.31
N SER A 280 -6.29 8.64 13.14
CA SER A 280 -6.34 7.30 13.73
C SER A 280 -5.80 7.34 15.15
N ASN A 281 -6.48 6.62 16.04
CA ASN A 281 -6.02 6.33 17.39
C ASN A 281 -6.00 4.82 17.56
N TYR A 282 -4.82 4.25 17.80
CA TYR A 282 -4.64 2.80 17.87
C TYR A 282 -3.58 2.40 18.90
N GLY A 283 -3.70 1.18 19.42
CA GLY A 283 -2.71 0.62 20.30
C GLY A 283 -1.58 -0.08 19.55
N THR A 284 -0.37 -0.05 20.11
CA THR A 284 0.79 -0.82 19.65
C THR A 284 0.81 -2.16 20.38
N VAL A 285 0.85 -3.26 19.64
CA VAL A 285 0.71 -4.61 20.22
C VAL A 285 1.99 -5.11 20.90
N ALA A 286 3.11 -4.42 20.68
CA ALA A 286 4.37 -4.72 21.38
C ALA A 286 4.28 -4.38 22.87
N GLU A 287 3.52 -3.32 23.20
CA GLU A 287 3.38 -2.77 24.53
C GLU A 287 1.91 -2.65 24.91
N ASP A 288 1.58 -3.04 26.14
CA ASP A 288 0.19 -3.22 26.57
C ASP A 288 -0.57 -1.90 26.78
N GLU A 289 0.15 -0.79 27.01
CA GLU A 289 -0.41 0.52 27.37
C GLU A 289 0.04 1.67 26.45
N VAL A 290 0.82 1.36 25.40
CA VAL A 290 1.26 2.39 24.44
C VAL A 290 0.23 2.54 23.32
N THR A 291 -0.19 3.77 23.07
CA THR A 291 -1.11 4.11 21.98
C THR A 291 -0.57 5.24 21.13
N ILE A 292 -0.88 5.21 19.85
CA ILE A 292 -0.49 6.25 18.89
C ILE A 292 -1.75 6.98 18.43
N LYS A 293 -1.71 8.30 18.52
CA LYS A 293 -2.74 9.19 17.98
C LYS A 293 -2.14 9.99 16.83
N MET A 294 -2.60 9.71 15.62
CA MET A 294 -2.08 10.34 14.41
C MET A 294 -3.13 11.19 13.70
N ARG A 295 -2.62 12.19 12.98
CA ARG A 295 -3.38 13.03 12.06
C ARG A 295 -2.54 13.38 10.85
N SER A 296 -3.16 13.32 9.67
CA SER A 296 -2.57 13.76 8.40
C SER A 296 -3.57 14.63 7.65
N ASN A 297 -3.13 15.81 7.19
CA ASN A 297 -3.90 16.67 6.31
C ASN A 297 -3.15 16.82 4.99
N LYS A 298 -3.87 16.63 3.88
CA LYS A 298 -3.26 16.66 2.55
C LYS A 298 -4.03 17.60 1.63
N LEU A 299 -3.29 18.46 0.91
CA LEU A 299 -3.72 19.17 -0.29
C LEU A 299 -3.12 18.46 -1.49
N ALA A 300 -3.92 18.15 -2.50
CA ALA A 300 -3.42 17.67 -3.79
C ALA A 300 -4.00 18.52 -4.91
N LEU A 301 -3.16 18.87 -5.88
CA LEU A 301 -3.54 19.52 -7.14
C LEU A 301 -3.07 18.63 -8.28
N GLU A 302 -3.90 18.41 -9.28
CA GLU A 302 -3.55 17.64 -10.46
C GLU A 302 -4.16 18.27 -11.70
N GLY A 303 -3.39 18.36 -12.78
CA GLY A 303 -3.92 18.81 -14.07
C GLY A 303 -3.15 18.17 -15.22
N GLU A 304 -3.84 18.04 -16.35
CA GLU A 304 -3.28 17.51 -17.59
C GLU A 304 -3.80 18.30 -18.78
N LEU A 305 -2.89 18.68 -19.66
CA LEU A 305 -3.18 19.19 -20.99
C LEU A 305 -2.89 18.08 -22.00
N ARG A 306 -3.85 17.79 -22.87
CA ARG A 306 -3.83 16.74 -23.88
C ARG A 306 -3.90 17.31 -25.29
N ASP A 307 -3.62 16.51 -26.29
CA ASP A 307 -3.71 16.87 -27.72
C ASP A 307 -2.94 18.15 -28.02
N LEU A 308 -1.74 18.25 -27.45
CA LEU A 308 -0.85 19.38 -27.67
C LEU A 308 -0.24 19.33 -29.06
N GLN A 309 -0.06 20.49 -29.67
CA GLN A 309 0.70 20.61 -30.92
C GLN A 309 2.19 20.73 -30.57
N GLY A 310 3.05 20.06 -31.34
CA GLY A 310 4.49 20.09 -31.11
C GLY A 310 5.06 18.74 -30.71
N PRO A 311 6.18 18.69 -29.95
CA PRO A 311 6.88 17.44 -29.64
C PRO A 311 6.18 16.60 -28.56
N PHE A 312 5.26 17.18 -27.80
CA PHE A 312 4.54 16.49 -26.72
C PHE A 312 3.07 16.33 -27.04
N GLN A 313 2.54 15.14 -26.79
CA GLN A 313 1.12 14.81 -26.90
C GLN A 313 0.35 15.32 -25.67
N SER A 314 0.94 15.15 -24.47
CA SER A 314 0.34 15.66 -23.24
C SER A 314 1.39 16.09 -22.23
N VAL A 315 0.98 16.98 -21.32
CA VAL A 315 1.74 17.38 -20.14
C VAL A 315 0.82 17.29 -18.92
N LYS A 316 1.27 16.54 -17.93
CA LYS A 316 0.60 16.35 -16.65
C LYS A 316 1.44 16.96 -15.53
N ALA A 317 0.81 17.69 -14.61
CA ALA A 317 1.43 18.21 -13.40
C ALA A 317 0.64 17.73 -12.17
N GLN A 318 1.36 17.36 -11.13
CA GLN A 318 0.82 16.95 -9.83
C GLN A 318 1.59 17.67 -8.73
N TYR A 319 0.87 18.25 -7.78
CA TYR A 319 1.43 18.85 -6.58
C TYR A 319 0.73 18.28 -5.36
N GLY A 320 1.51 17.90 -4.36
CA GLY A 320 1.06 17.44 -3.06
C GLY A 320 1.67 18.26 -1.93
N GLN A 321 0.89 18.55 -0.90
CA GLN A 321 1.39 19.04 0.38
C GLN A 321 0.73 18.23 1.48
N THR A 322 1.54 17.69 2.38
CA THR A 322 1.09 16.90 3.53
C THR A 322 1.64 17.50 4.82
N ASP A 323 0.77 17.71 5.80
CA ASP A 323 1.14 18.00 7.19
C ASP A 323 0.70 16.80 8.04
N TYR A 324 1.69 16.07 8.58
CA TYR A 324 1.49 14.86 9.38
C TYR A 324 2.03 15.05 10.78
N GLN A 325 1.30 14.56 11.78
CA GLN A 325 1.72 14.48 13.16
C GLN A 325 1.19 13.21 13.79
N HIS A 326 2.01 12.56 14.62
CA HIS A 326 1.48 11.63 15.62
C HIS A 326 2.14 11.87 16.99
N THR A 327 1.44 11.44 18.02
CA THR A 327 1.91 11.44 19.40
C THR A 327 1.76 10.04 19.96
N GLU A 328 2.81 9.53 20.53
CA GLU A 328 2.82 8.31 21.33
C GLU A 328 2.43 8.62 22.75
N PHE A 329 1.59 7.79 23.33
CA PHE A 329 1.10 7.91 24.70
C PHE A 329 1.44 6.63 25.46
N GLU A 330 2.10 6.76 26.59
CA GLU A 330 2.33 5.66 27.53
C GLU A 330 1.36 5.81 28.70
N ALA A 331 0.54 4.79 28.94
CA ALA A 331 -0.53 4.81 29.98
C ALA A 331 -1.39 6.10 29.95
N GLY A 332 -1.63 6.64 28.77
CA GLY A 332 -2.41 7.87 28.57
C GLY A 332 -1.65 9.18 28.76
N VAL A 333 -0.36 9.13 29.10
CA VAL A 333 0.53 10.31 29.20
C VAL A 333 1.22 10.52 27.86
N ALA A 334 1.20 11.75 27.34
CA ALA A 334 1.88 12.08 26.10
C ALA A 334 3.40 11.94 26.25
N GLY A 335 3.99 11.14 25.41
CA GLY A 335 5.43 10.88 25.29
C GLY A 335 6.04 11.65 24.11
N THR A 336 6.46 10.92 23.06
CA THR A 336 7.13 11.52 21.90
C THR A 336 6.14 12.03 20.87
N VAL A 337 6.39 13.21 20.33
CA VAL A 337 5.65 13.81 19.22
C VAL A 337 6.51 13.77 17.97
N PHE A 338 5.99 13.12 16.94
CA PHE A 338 6.61 13.04 15.61
C PHE A 338 5.85 13.91 14.62
N ASN A 339 6.58 14.69 13.83
CA ASN A 339 5.99 15.52 12.79
C ASN A 339 6.75 15.31 11.47
N THR A 340 6.02 15.34 10.36
CA THR A 340 6.62 15.54 9.05
C THR A 340 5.75 16.46 8.22
N ARG A 341 6.38 17.37 7.50
CA ARG A 341 5.75 18.20 6.50
C ARG A 341 6.45 17.95 5.17
N GLY A 342 5.68 17.52 4.17
CA GLY A 342 6.21 17.23 2.85
C GLY A 342 5.50 18.03 1.77
N GLN A 343 6.26 18.41 0.74
CA GLN A 343 5.75 18.95 -0.51
C GLN A 343 6.36 18.16 -1.65
N ASP A 344 5.54 17.73 -2.59
CA ASP A 344 5.98 17.06 -3.80
C ASP A 344 5.40 17.76 -5.04
N LEU A 345 6.21 17.88 -6.08
CA LEU A 345 5.80 18.37 -7.40
C LEU A 345 6.37 17.42 -8.45
N ARG A 346 5.49 16.91 -9.29
CA ARG A 346 5.85 16.10 -10.45
C ARG A 346 5.28 16.72 -11.71
N VAL A 347 6.11 16.93 -12.73
CA VAL A 347 5.69 17.35 -14.07
C VAL A 347 6.17 16.30 -15.05
N GLN A 348 5.25 15.79 -15.86
CA GLN A 348 5.48 14.70 -16.79
C GLN A 348 4.94 15.07 -18.16
N ALA A 349 5.74 14.87 -19.19
CA ALA A 349 5.37 15.08 -20.58
C ALA A 349 5.44 13.77 -21.35
N ARG A 350 4.36 13.41 -22.04
CA ARG A 350 4.35 12.32 -23.01
C ARG A 350 4.66 12.88 -24.38
N GLN A 351 5.63 12.29 -25.06
CA GLN A 351 5.99 12.71 -26.41
C GLN A 351 4.94 12.28 -27.44
N VAL A 352 4.91 12.99 -28.56
CA VAL A 352 4.20 12.53 -29.76
C VAL A 352 4.92 11.30 -30.28
N ARG A 353 4.18 10.24 -30.52
CA ARG A 353 4.74 8.99 -31.02
C ARG A 353 5.51 9.22 -32.32
N TRP A 354 6.81 8.88 -32.31
CA TRP A 354 7.67 9.01 -33.46
C TRP A 354 7.95 7.63 -34.08
N GLY A 355 7.21 7.31 -35.14
CA GLY A 355 7.24 5.98 -35.74
C GLY A 355 6.80 4.89 -34.76
N GLN A 356 7.73 4.06 -34.33
CA GLN A 356 7.50 2.99 -33.35
C GLN A 356 7.90 3.38 -31.91
N LEU A 357 8.45 4.58 -31.72
CA LEU A 357 8.92 5.08 -30.44
C LEU A 357 7.82 5.88 -29.73
N ASP A 358 7.52 5.54 -28.49
CA ASP A 358 6.61 6.23 -27.58
C ASP A 358 7.30 6.39 -26.23
N GLY A 359 7.21 7.56 -25.62
CA GLY A 359 7.97 7.79 -24.40
C GLY A 359 7.40 8.89 -23.52
N VAL A 360 7.95 8.94 -22.33
CA VAL A 360 7.61 9.92 -21.31
C VAL A 360 8.89 10.43 -20.65
N MET A 361 8.90 11.72 -20.35
CA MET A 361 9.94 12.34 -19.56
C MET A 361 9.33 13.20 -18.45
N GLY A 362 10.05 13.36 -17.37
CA GLY A 362 9.53 14.12 -16.24
C GLY A 362 10.57 14.70 -15.33
N LEU A 363 10.10 15.67 -14.55
CA LEU A 363 10.81 16.31 -13.45
C LEU A 363 10.05 16.06 -12.16
N GLN A 364 10.78 15.85 -11.08
CA GLN A 364 10.25 15.67 -9.75
C GLN A 364 11.02 16.52 -8.75
N PHE A 365 10.30 17.05 -7.78
CA PHE A 365 10.83 17.84 -6.69
C PHE A 365 10.10 17.42 -5.40
N ASP A 366 10.88 17.03 -4.38
CA ASP A 366 10.36 16.66 -3.06
C ASP A 366 11.14 17.44 -1.99
N ASP A 367 10.41 18.02 -1.06
CA ASP A 367 10.93 18.74 0.11
C ASP A 367 10.20 18.23 1.35
N SER A 368 10.93 17.67 2.32
CA SER A 368 10.34 17.15 3.56
C SER A 368 11.15 17.57 4.78
N ASP A 369 10.44 18.07 5.78
CA ASP A 369 10.95 18.36 7.12
C ASP A 369 10.45 17.28 8.09
N PHE A 370 11.34 16.79 8.96
CA PHE A 370 11.05 15.79 10.00
C PHE A 370 11.45 16.33 11.36
N SER A 371 10.67 16.03 12.39
CA SER A 371 11.09 16.22 13.79
C SER A 371 10.46 15.16 14.70
N ALA A 372 11.24 14.72 15.68
CA ALA A 372 10.79 13.92 16.81
C ALA A 372 11.19 14.64 18.11
N VAL A 373 10.23 14.86 19.01
CA VAL A 373 10.43 15.60 20.26
C VAL A 373 9.81 14.81 21.41
N GLY A 374 10.65 14.30 22.29
CA GLY A 374 10.27 13.46 23.43
C GLY A 374 11.40 12.53 23.85
N THR A 375 11.13 11.69 24.83
CA THR A 375 12.13 10.78 25.42
C THR A 375 12.53 9.65 24.49
N GLU A 376 11.61 9.20 23.65
CA GLU A 376 11.79 8.10 22.70
C GLU A 376 12.23 8.56 21.29
N ALA A 377 12.57 9.86 21.15
CA ALA A 377 13.13 10.38 19.91
C ALA A 377 14.50 9.74 19.67
N TYR A 378 14.61 8.87 18.66
CA TYR A 378 15.87 8.22 18.30
C TYR A 378 16.53 8.82 17.05
N ALA A 379 15.86 9.72 16.34
CA ALA A 379 16.39 10.43 15.19
C ALA A 379 16.24 11.95 15.34
N PRO A 380 17.26 12.75 14.93
CA PRO A 380 17.23 14.21 15.05
C PRO A 380 16.29 14.84 14.03
N SER A 381 15.88 16.09 14.33
CA SER A 381 15.18 16.92 13.34
C SER A 381 16.02 17.07 12.08
N SER A 382 15.40 16.89 10.93
CA SER A 382 16.10 16.84 9.64
C SER A 382 15.25 17.41 8.51
N LYS A 383 15.96 17.79 7.42
CA LYS A 383 15.34 18.18 6.17
C LYS A 383 15.92 17.34 5.03
N THR A 384 15.04 16.84 4.16
CA THR A 384 15.43 16.15 2.93
C THR A 384 14.91 16.93 1.73
N LEU A 385 15.80 17.27 0.81
CA LEU A 385 15.49 17.89 -0.46
C LEU A 385 15.90 16.95 -1.58
N GLN A 386 14.97 16.58 -2.45
CA GLN A 386 15.22 15.71 -3.60
C GLN A 386 14.73 16.37 -4.88
N ARG A 387 15.52 16.28 -5.93
CA ARG A 387 15.18 16.73 -7.29
C ARG A 387 15.57 15.63 -8.26
N ALA A 388 14.73 15.38 -9.24
CA ALA A 388 15.00 14.33 -10.21
C ALA A 388 14.55 14.72 -11.61
N ALA A 389 15.25 14.16 -12.61
CA ALA A 389 14.84 14.13 -14.00
C ALA A 389 14.89 12.69 -14.50
N TYR A 390 13.90 12.29 -15.30
CA TYR A 390 13.83 10.94 -15.84
C TYR A 390 13.24 10.94 -17.25
N ALA A 391 13.58 9.87 -17.99
CA ALA A 391 12.95 9.54 -19.26
C ALA A 391 12.76 8.02 -19.34
N HIS A 392 11.66 7.61 -19.97
CA HIS A 392 11.33 6.22 -20.25
C HIS A 392 10.75 6.13 -21.66
N GLU A 393 11.34 5.27 -22.49
CA GLU A 393 11.01 5.09 -23.90
C GLU A 393 10.64 3.63 -24.18
N GLU A 394 9.60 3.43 -24.98
CA GLU A 394 9.21 2.12 -25.51
C GLU A 394 9.29 2.13 -27.04
N TYR A 395 9.90 1.11 -27.61
CA TYR A 395 9.99 0.88 -29.03
C TYR A 395 9.20 -0.37 -29.43
N ALA A 396 8.14 -0.19 -30.19
CA ALA A 396 7.32 -1.29 -30.70
C ALA A 396 8.05 -2.03 -31.84
N THR A 397 8.04 -3.36 -31.80
CA THR A 397 8.62 -4.23 -32.82
C THR A 397 7.56 -5.17 -33.39
N THR A 398 7.88 -5.92 -34.44
CA THR A 398 6.97 -6.91 -35.01
C THR A 398 6.78 -8.14 -34.11
N TRP A 399 7.68 -8.36 -33.16
CA TRP A 399 7.68 -9.51 -32.24
C TRP A 399 7.33 -9.13 -30.79
N GLY A 400 7.11 -7.84 -30.52
CA GLY A 400 6.82 -7.35 -29.16
C GLY A 400 7.27 -5.93 -28.96
N LYS A 401 8.00 -5.64 -27.87
CA LYS A 401 8.54 -4.31 -27.61
C LYS A 401 9.81 -4.33 -26.76
N LEU A 402 10.57 -3.26 -26.89
CA LEU A 402 11.72 -2.92 -26.06
C LEU A 402 11.41 -1.68 -25.25
N SER A 403 12.00 -1.56 -24.06
CA SER A 403 11.97 -0.32 -23.29
C SER A 403 13.33 0.02 -22.74
N ALA A 404 13.57 1.31 -22.57
CA ALA A 404 14.76 1.84 -21.93
C ALA A 404 14.38 3.05 -21.06
N GLY A 405 14.97 3.16 -19.89
CA GLY A 405 14.74 4.27 -18.97
C GLY A 405 16.03 4.72 -18.29
N ALA A 406 16.09 6.00 -17.98
CA ALA A 406 17.16 6.60 -17.19
C ALA A 406 16.57 7.64 -16.23
N ARG A 407 17.18 7.74 -15.05
CA ARG A 407 16.84 8.73 -14.03
C ARG A 407 18.11 9.22 -13.34
N VAL A 408 18.17 10.51 -13.08
CA VAL A 408 19.21 11.16 -12.26
C VAL A 408 18.52 11.96 -11.16
N GLU A 409 19.09 11.88 -9.96
CA GLU A 409 18.58 12.58 -8.79
C GLU A 409 19.67 13.43 -8.14
N SER A 410 19.25 14.45 -7.41
CA SER A 410 20.08 15.20 -6.47
C SER A 410 19.36 15.18 -5.13
N VAL A 411 19.96 14.55 -4.13
CA VAL A 411 19.37 14.37 -2.80
C VAL A 411 20.28 15.04 -1.78
N LYS A 412 19.72 15.93 -0.97
CA LYS A 412 20.42 16.57 0.15
C LYS A 412 19.67 16.24 1.44
N VAL A 413 20.41 15.76 2.44
CA VAL A 413 19.90 15.42 3.79
C VAL A 413 20.64 16.26 4.80
N ASP A 414 19.94 17.15 5.48
CA ASP A 414 20.44 18.00 6.55
C ASP A 414 19.87 17.52 7.89
N SER A 415 20.74 17.25 8.87
CA SER A 415 20.38 17.08 10.28
C SER A 415 20.63 18.39 11.01
N TYR A 416 19.65 18.86 11.75
CA TYR A 416 19.78 20.07 12.58
C TYR A 416 20.27 19.78 13.99
N GLY A 417 20.38 18.48 14.34
CA GLY A 417 20.56 18.09 15.72
C GLY A 417 19.32 18.42 16.57
N VAL A 418 19.47 18.36 17.89
CA VAL A 418 18.47 18.83 18.86
C VAL A 418 19.16 19.61 19.96
N ALA A 419 18.73 20.83 20.21
CA ALA A 419 19.34 21.69 21.24
C ALA A 419 19.28 21.02 22.61
N GLY A 420 20.45 20.89 23.28
CA GLY A 420 20.58 20.26 24.60
C GLY A 420 20.63 18.73 24.58
N VAL A 421 20.56 18.08 23.44
CA VAL A 421 20.67 16.63 23.26
C VAL A 421 21.97 16.30 22.55
N ALA A 422 23.03 16.03 23.29
CA ALA A 422 24.39 15.86 22.80
C ALA A 422 24.56 14.70 21.80
N ARG A 423 23.69 13.68 21.87
CA ARG A 423 23.70 12.55 20.92
C ARG A 423 23.24 12.93 19.51
N PHE A 424 22.48 14.01 19.36
CA PHE A 424 21.98 14.46 18.05
C PHE A 424 22.83 15.61 17.54
N VAL A 425 23.74 15.30 16.63
CA VAL A 425 24.66 16.29 16.05
C VAL A 425 24.16 16.82 14.71
N PRO A 426 24.36 18.12 14.41
CA PRO A 426 24.11 18.64 13.07
C PRO A 426 25.03 17.99 12.04
N GLY A 427 24.52 17.83 10.82
CA GLY A 427 25.26 17.28 9.70
C GLY A 427 24.57 17.53 8.38
N SER A 428 25.30 17.43 7.29
CA SER A 428 24.76 17.58 5.93
C SER A 428 25.43 16.60 4.99
N ARG A 429 24.61 15.90 4.21
CA ARG A 429 25.10 14.98 3.15
C ARG A 429 24.35 15.25 1.85
N SER A 430 25.08 15.15 0.74
CA SER A 430 24.52 15.27 -0.60
C SER A 430 24.91 14.07 -1.44
N PHE A 431 23.97 13.60 -2.26
CA PHE A 431 24.10 12.42 -3.10
C PHE A 431 23.55 12.69 -4.49
N THR A 432 24.06 11.97 -5.50
CA THR A 432 23.58 12.05 -6.87
C THR A 432 23.29 10.63 -7.38
N PRO A 433 22.16 9.99 -6.93
CA PRO A 433 21.79 8.69 -7.43
C PRO A 433 21.48 8.72 -8.93
N THR A 434 21.88 7.66 -9.64
CA THR A 434 21.52 7.41 -11.03
C THR A 434 20.92 6.02 -11.18
N SER A 435 19.88 5.88 -11.98
CA SER A 435 19.24 4.59 -12.22
C SER A 435 18.97 4.39 -13.70
N TYR A 436 19.12 3.15 -14.17
CA TYR A 436 18.88 2.75 -15.55
C TYR A 436 18.05 1.48 -15.60
N ALA A 437 17.20 1.36 -16.60
CA ALA A 437 16.41 0.16 -16.81
C ALA A 437 16.29 -0.16 -18.30
N LEU A 438 16.39 -1.44 -18.62
CA LEU A 438 16.14 -2.01 -19.94
C LEU A 438 15.09 -3.12 -19.79
N GLY A 439 14.14 -3.16 -20.70
CA GLY A 439 13.12 -4.18 -20.71
C GLY A 439 12.83 -4.67 -22.12
N SER A 440 12.34 -5.90 -22.19
CA SER A 440 11.87 -6.46 -23.44
C SER A 440 10.69 -7.40 -23.22
N LEU A 441 9.77 -7.39 -24.17
CA LEU A 441 8.64 -8.29 -24.24
C LEU A 441 8.63 -8.94 -25.62
N TRP A 442 8.54 -10.26 -25.65
CA TRP A 442 8.46 -11.05 -26.87
C TRP A 442 7.13 -11.80 -26.92
N ASN A 443 6.39 -11.63 -28.00
CA ASN A 443 5.24 -12.47 -28.36
C ASN A 443 5.79 -13.72 -29.08
N VAL A 444 6.23 -14.72 -28.30
CA VAL A 444 6.89 -15.93 -28.82
C VAL A 444 5.93 -16.87 -29.55
N ALA A 445 4.65 -16.80 -29.23
CA ALA A 445 3.54 -17.43 -29.93
C ALA A 445 2.24 -16.70 -29.61
N THR A 446 1.14 -17.03 -30.29
CA THR A 446 -0.17 -16.37 -30.13
C THR A 446 -0.66 -16.33 -28.67
N GLU A 447 -0.32 -17.32 -27.86
CA GLU A 447 -0.77 -17.46 -26.46
C GLU A 447 0.36 -17.25 -25.47
N TRP A 448 1.61 -17.03 -25.92
CA TRP A 448 2.79 -17.00 -25.07
C TRP A 448 3.56 -15.70 -25.20
N GLN A 449 3.83 -15.09 -24.06
CA GLN A 449 4.68 -13.91 -23.94
C GLN A 449 5.84 -14.21 -23.00
N MET A 450 7.01 -13.72 -23.36
CA MET A 450 8.21 -13.76 -22.53
C MET A 450 8.66 -12.33 -22.23
N THR A 451 9.14 -12.07 -21.04
CA THR A 451 9.69 -10.77 -20.64
C THR A 451 11.09 -10.96 -20.04
N ALA A 452 11.97 -9.99 -20.28
CA ALA A 452 13.24 -9.90 -19.57
C ALA A 452 13.51 -8.43 -19.24
N ASN A 453 13.97 -8.18 -18.01
CA ASN A 453 14.26 -6.87 -17.50
C ASN A 453 15.61 -6.87 -16.82
N LEU A 454 16.37 -5.79 -17.02
CA LEU A 454 17.63 -5.50 -16.36
C LEU A 454 17.56 -4.08 -15.83
N SER A 455 17.84 -3.87 -14.55
CA SER A 455 17.95 -2.52 -13.99
C SER A 455 19.17 -2.38 -13.09
N ALA A 456 19.75 -1.19 -13.11
CA ALA A 456 20.77 -0.74 -12.16
C ALA A 456 20.18 0.45 -11.41
N ASN A 457 20.08 0.33 -10.09
CA ASN A 457 19.41 1.34 -9.27
C ASN A 457 20.35 1.84 -8.17
N GLU A 458 20.28 3.13 -7.90
CA GLU A 458 20.95 3.76 -6.77
C GLU A 458 19.91 4.47 -5.90
N ARG A 459 20.09 4.37 -4.57
CA ARG A 459 19.26 5.03 -3.55
C ARG A 459 20.14 5.79 -2.57
N ALA A 460 19.79 7.05 -2.29
CA ALA A 460 20.43 7.81 -1.21
C ALA A 460 19.99 7.29 0.15
N PRO A 461 20.89 7.27 1.16
CA PRO A 461 20.53 6.98 2.54
C PRO A 461 19.47 7.98 3.07
N LYS A 462 18.61 7.50 3.95
CA LYS A 462 17.60 8.33 4.64
C LYS A 462 18.19 9.03 5.86
N HIS A 463 17.50 10.04 6.36
CA HIS A 463 17.96 10.84 7.50
C HIS A 463 18.21 9.98 8.75
N TYR A 464 17.38 8.99 9.04
CA TYR A 464 17.56 8.10 10.19
C TYR A 464 18.70 7.09 9.96
N GLU A 465 18.91 6.61 8.72
CA GLU A 465 20.04 5.75 8.37
C GLU A 465 21.39 6.49 8.59
N LEU A 466 21.40 7.82 8.38
CA LEU A 466 22.58 8.67 8.55
C LEU A 466 22.78 9.15 10.01
N TYR A 467 21.69 9.49 10.72
CA TYR A 467 21.79 10.31 11.91
C TYR A 467 20.99 9.79 13.13
N ALA A 468 20.36 8.62 13.07
CA ALA A 468 19.75 8.02 14.25
C ALA A 468 20.78 7.85 15.37
N ASN A 469 20.39 8.05 16.63
CA ASN A 469 21.23 7.81 17.79
C ASN A 469 20.36 7.75 19.06
N GLY A 470 19.78 6.60 19.31
CA GLY A 470 18.98 6.40 20.51
C GLY A 470 18.16 5.12 20.50
N GLU A 471 17.50 4.88 21.60
CA GLU A 471 16.60 3.75 21.79
C GLU A 471 15.38 3.88 20.88
N HIS A 472 15.11 2.82 20.13
CA HIS A 472 13.90 2.65 19.33
C HIS A 472 13.03 1.60 20.02
N VAL A 473 12.09 2.07 20.83
CA VAL A 473 11.30 1.24 21.74
C VAL A 473 10.51 0.16 20.98
N ALA A 474 9.90 0.50 19.84
CA ALA A 474 9.14 -0.45 19.03
C ALA A 474 9.98 -1.67 18.57
N THR A 475 11.29 -1.53 18.43
CA THR A 475 12.23 -2.60 18.04
C THR A 475 13.04 -3.13 19.21
N ASN A 476 12.98 -2.46 20.36
CA ASN A 476 13.71 -2.76 21.60
C ASN A 476 15.25 -2.84 21.39
N VAL A 477 15.78 -1.89 20.61
CA VAL A 477 17.22 -1.76 20.33
C VAL A 477 17.64 -0.29 20.34
N GLU A 478 18.93 -0.03 20.56
CA GLU A 478 19.53 1.28 20.32
C GLU A 478 19.97 1.33 18.84
N GLU A 479 19.41 2.27 18.08
CA GLU A 479 19.74 2.45 16.66
C GLU A 479 20.74 3.58 16.47
N ILE A 480 21.87 3.26 15.82
CA ILE A 480 22.95 4.21 15.52
C ILE A 480 23.03 4.41 14.01
N GLY A 481 22.82 5.64 13.57
CA GLY A 481 23.03 6.07 12.20
C GLY A 481 24.52 6.15 11.83
N ASN A 482 24.80 6.15 10.55
CA ASN A 482 26.16 6.27 10.05
C ASN A 482 26.26 7.35 8.97
N ALA A 483 26.80 8.50 9.34
CA ALA A 483 26.97 9.65 8.44
C ALA A 483 27.94 9.38 7.27
N ASN A 484 28.67 8.26 7.27
CA ASN A 484 29.59 7.88 6.21
C ASN A 484 28.99 6.92 5.17
N LEU A 485 27.70 6.58 5.27
CA LEU A 485 27.04 5.76 4.25
C LEU A 485 27.13 6.41 2.87
N ASP A 486 27.37 5.55 1.89
CA ASP A 486 27.30 5.87 0.47
C ASP A 486 25.93 5.50 -0.12
N LEU A 487 25.77 5.69 -1.45
CA LEU A 487 24.61 5.24 -2.19
C LEU A 487 24.42 3.72 -2.03
N GLU A 488 23.20 3.29 -1.73
CA GLU A 488 22.81 1.90 -1.90
C GLU A 488 22.71 1.59 -3.39
N ARG A 489 23.34 0.50 -3.86
CA ARG A 489 23.40 0.14 -5.28
C ARG A 489 22.93 -1.28 -5.50
N SER A 490 22.08 -1.46 -6.50
CA SER A 490 21.63 -2.81 -6.91
C SER A 490 21.65 -2.98 -8.42
N VAL A 491 21.86 -4.22 -8.84
CA VAL A 491 21.60 -4.71 -10.21
C VAL A 491 20.53 -5.79 -10.11
N ASN A 492 19.45 -5.63 -10.86
CA ASN A 492 18.29 -6.51 -10.79
C ASN A 492 18.04 -7.12 -12.17
N VAL A 493 17.80 -8.42 -12.18
CA VAL A 493 17.44 -9.20 -13.38
C VAL A 493 16.11 -9.88 -13.10
N ASP A 494 15.15 -9.69 -14.01
CA ASP A 494 13.86 -10.37 -13.98
C ASP A 494 13.62 -11.08 -15.30
N TRP A 495 13.07 -12.27 -15.24
CA TRP A 495 12.62 -13.03 -16.39
C TRP A 495 11.22 -13.56 -16.14
N GLY A 496 10.33 -13.41 -17.13
CA GLY A 496 8.93 -13.80 -17.04
C GLY A 496 8.47 -14.60 -18.24
N LEU A 497 7.58 -15.56 -17.99
CA LEU A 497 6.84 -16.31 -18.99
C LEU A 497 5.36 -16.26 -18.65
N ALA A 498 4.53 -15.80 -19.58
CA ALA A 498 3.09 -15.74 -19.46
C ALA A 498 2.43 -16.53 -20.57
N TRP A 499 1.39 -17.29 -20.23
CA TRP A 499 0.51 -18.01 -21.14
C TRP A 499 -0.92 -17.56 -20.90
N LYS A 500 -1.69 -17.32 -21.98
CA LYS A 500 -3.09 -16.96 -21.92
C LYS A 500 -3.87 -17.58 -23.07
N ARG A 501 -4.94 -18.32 -22.73
CA ARG A 501 -5.87 -18.92 -23.69
C ARG A 501 -7.30 -18.81 -23.21
N GLY A 502 -8.05 -17.89 -23.79
CA GLY A 502 -9.42 -17.62 -23.34
C GLY A 502 -9.45 -17.17 -21.89
N ALA A 503 -10.18 -17.90 -21.03
CA ALA A 503 -10.28 -17.65 -19.60
C ALA A 503 -9.12 -18.27 -18.78
N HIS A 504 -8.25 -19.07 -19.40
CA HIS A 504 -7.11 -19.68 -18.75
C HIS A 504 -5.89 -18.77 -18.87
N ASN A 505 -5.12 -18.66 -17.79
CA ASN A 505 -3.83 -18.01 -17.82
C ASN A 505 -2.88 -18.63 -16.79
N ALA A 506 -1.61 -18.50 -17.07
CA ALA A 506 -0.55 -18.85 -16.15
C ALA A 506 0.64 -17.90 -16.36
N ARG A 507 1.33 -17.57 -15.30
CA ARG A 507 2.48 -16.70 -15.32
C ARG A 507 3.51 -17.20 -14.32
N VAL A 508 4.78 -17.19 -14.73
CA VAL A 508 5.94 -17.48 -13.87
C VAL A 508 6.94 -16.34 -14.03
N GLN A 509 7.51 -15.92 -12.92
CA GLN A 509 8.57 -14.93 -12.88
C GLN A 509 9.72 -15.43 -12.04
N LEU A 510 10.92 -15.24 -12.52
CA LEU A 510 12.17 -15.46 -11.81
C LEU A 510 12.85 -14.12 -11.63
N PHE A 511 13.46 -13.89 -10.48
CA PHE A 511 14.14 -12.65 -10.20
C PHE A 511 15.41 -12.86 -9.38
N GLN A 512 16.38 -11.97 -9.61
CA GLN A 512 17.57 -11.83 -8.79
C GLN A 512 17.88 -10.33 -8.63
N HIS A 513 18.02 -9.87 -7.38
CA HIS A 513 18.48 -8.55 -7.04
C HIS A 513 19.80 -8.68 -6.30
N GLN A 514 20.87 -8.08 -6.83
CA GLN A 514 22.20 -8.09 -6.26
C GLN A 514 22.56 -6.69 -5.80
N PHE A 515 22.79 -6.54 -4.50
CA PHE A 515 23.21 -5.27 -3.90
C PHE A 515 24.72 -5.32 -3.62
N SER A 516 25.45 -4.27 -4.02
CA SER A 516 26.85 -4.07 -3.63
C SER A 516 26.98 -3.31 -2.30
N ASN A 517 26.03 -2.44 -1.99
CA ASN A 517 26.01 -1.55 -0.83
C ASN A 517 24.60 -1.53 -0.21
N TYR A 518 24.05 -2.69 0.23
CA TYR A 518 22.77 -2.76 0.91
C TYR A 518 22.88 -2.12 2.28
N ILE A 519 22.06 -1.11 2.58
CA ILE A 519 22.04 -0.48 3.89
C ILE A 519 21.23 -1.36 4.84
N SER A 520 21.92 -1.95 5.83
CA SER A 520 21.37 -2.88 6.81
C SER A 520 21.62 -2.36 8.22
N LEU A 521 20.71 -2.68 9.12
CA LEU A 521 20.85 -2.42 10.55
C LEU A 521 21.46 -3.68 11.18
N GLU A 522 22.76 -3.64 11.48
CA GLU A 522 23.54 -4.77 11.97
C GLU A 522 23.88 -4.63 13.46
N GLY A 523 23.81 -5.73 14.21
CA GLY A 523 24.17 -5.73 15.64
C GLY A 523 25.66 -5.43 15.86
N THR A 524 25.97 -4.39 16.61
CA THR A 524 27.33 -3.94 16.93
C THR A 524 27.74 -4.21 18.37
N ASP A 525 26.79 -4.12 19.31
CA ASP A 525 26.95 -4.56 20.69
C ASP A 525 25.65 -5.23 21.20
N LEU A 526 25.60 -6.55 21.08
CA LEU A 526 24.45 -7.34 21.52
C LEU A 526 24.44 -7.57 23.05
N SER A 527 25.49 -7.18 23.76
CA SER A 527 25.59 -7.27 25.24
C SER A 527 25.05 -6.03 25.94
N ALA A 528 24.88 -4.93 25.22
CA ALA A 528 24.26 -3.72 25.74
C ALA A 528 22.77 -3.94 26.09
N THR A 529 22.20 -3.08 26.91
CA THR A 529 20.79 -3.12 27.31
C THR A 529 20.18 -1.73 27.13
N PRO A 530 19.35 -1.50 26.08
CA PRO A 530 19.00 -2.42 25.00
C PRO A 530 20.20 -2.74 24.07
N PRO A 531 20.14 -3.83 23.28
CA PRO A 531 21.19 -4.17 22.31
C PRO A 531 21.40 -3.04 21.29
N GLN A 532 22.66 -2.80 20.91
CA GLN A 532 23.00 -1.73 19.96
C GLN A 532 23.14 -2.27 18.55
N TYR A 533 22.52 -1.56 17.60
CA TYR A 533 22.57 -1.83 16.17
C TYR A 533 23.01 -0.58 15.41
N THR A 534 23.84 -0.75 14.41
CA THR A 534 24.36 0.38 13.59
C THR A 534 24.03 0.19 12.12
N TYR A 535 23.59 1.26 11.47
CA TYR A 535 23.40 1.27 10.02
C TYR A 535 24.74 1.14 9.30
N THR A 536 24.87 0.10 8.50
CA THR A 536 26.09 -0.23 7.76
C THR A 536 25.76 -0.70 6.36
N GLN A 537 26.76 -0.77 5.49
CA GLN A 537 26.62 -1.25 4.13
C GLN A 537 27.19 -2.66 4.00
N VAL A 538 26.38 -3.57 3.51
CA VAL A 538 26.74 -4.96 3.27
C VAL A 538 26.46 -5.33 1.81
N GLN A 539 27.03 -6.43 1.34
CA GLN A 539 26.58 -7.04 0.10
C GLN A 539 25.37 -7.93 0.37
N ALA A 540 24.34 -7.81 -0.47
CA ALA A 540 23.14 -8.61 -0.28
C ALA A 540 22.63 -9.16 -1.62
N ARG A 541 21.99 -10.33 -1.57
CA ARG A 541 21.40 -10.98 -2.72
C ARG A 541 20.01 -11.50 -2.38
N PHE A 542 19.04 -11.13 -3.22
CA PHE A 542 17.67 -11.63 -3.19
C PHE A 542 17.41 -12.44 -4.44
N VAL A 543 16.94 -13.68 -4.29
CA VAL A 543 16.60 -14.58 -5.39
C VAL A 543 15.26 -15.22 -5.13
N GLY A 544 14.42 -15.34 -6.14
CA GLY A 544 13.14 -15.97 -5.95
C GLY A 544 12.36 -16.20 -7.22
N PHE A 545 11.16 -16.72 -7.02
CA PHE A 545 10.17 -16.90 -8.06
C PHE A 545 8.78 -16.50 -7.58
N GLU A 546 7.95 -16.13 -8.55
CA GLU A 546 6.52 -15.87 -8.41
C GLU A 546 5.80 -16.66 -9.51
N ALA A 547 4.76 -17.39 -9.15
CA ALA A 547 3.93 -18.12 -10.10
C ALA A 547 2.45 -17.94 -9.74
N SER A 548 1.61 -17.72 -10.73
CA SER A 548 0.16 -17.61 -10.53
C SER A 548 -0.60 -17.99 -11.80
N GLY A 549 -1.85 -18.34 -11.65
CA GLY A 549 -2.69 -18.63 -12.79
C GLY A 549 -4.15 -18.81 -12.43
N ASN A 550 -4.97 -18.83 -13.47
CA ASN A 550 -6.38 -19.13 -13.44
C ASN A 550 -6.71 -20.21 -14.45
N ALA A 551 -7.46 -21.22 -14.03
CA ALA A 551 -8.03 -22.21 -14.92
C ALA A 551 -9.55 -22.22 -14.78
N ARG A 552 -10.29 -21.94 -15.88
CA ARG A 552 -11.75 -22.10 -15.96
C ARG A 552 -12.06 -23.59 -16.05
N LEU A 553 -12.56 -24.17 -14.93
CA LEU A 553 -12.91 -25.59 -14.84
C LEU A 553 -14.32 -25.88 -15.38
N LEU A 554 -15.23 -24.92 -15.25
CA LEU A 554 -16.60 -25.02 -15.75
C LEU A 554 -17.02 -23.68 -16.38
N GLN A 555 -17.61 -23.75 -17.56
CA GLN A 555 -18.14 -22.59 -18.27
C GLN A 555 -19.53 -22.90 -18.81
N GLY A 556 -20.54 -22.14 -18.35
CA GLY A 556 -21.94 -22.30 -18.69
C GLY A 556 -22.79 -21.39 -17.83
N HIS A 557 -23.97 -21.87 -17.43
CA HIS A 557 -24.83 -21.18 -16.45
C HIS A 557 -24.13 -21.00 -15.10
N ASP A 558 -23.31 -21.98 -14.73
CA ASP A 558 -22.37 -21.91 -13.62
C ASP A 558 -20.94 -21.74 -14.17
N THR A 559 -20.13 -20.94 -13.50
CA THR A 559 -18.70 -20.85 -13.76
C THR A 559 -17.93 -21.34 -12.57
N VAL A 560 -16.86 -22.11 -12.81
CA VAL A 560 -15.91 -22.51 -11.75
C VAL A 560 -14.52 -22.16 -12.23
N ASP A 561 -13.84 -21.29 -11.49
CA ASP A 561 -12.47 -20.89 -11.71
C ASP A 561 -11.59 -21.43 -10.59
N TRP A 562 -10.48 -22.03 -10.96
CA TRP A 562 -9.40 -22.38 -10.05
C TRP A 562 -8.27 -21.37 -10.17
N ASN A 563 -8.07 -20.58 -9.13
CA ASN A 563 -6.95 -19.67 -9.00
C ASN A 563 -5.86 -20.31 -8.13
N TRP A 564 -4.62 -20.25 -8.55
CA TRP A 564 -3.48 -20.75 -7.80
C TRP A 564 -2.33 -19.75 -7.83
N ARG A 565 -1.50 -19.81 -6.78
CA ARG A 565 -0.28 -19.03 -6.66
C ARG A 565 0.78 -19.79 -5.90
N ALA A 566 2.03 -19.48 -6.18
CA ALA A 566 3.19 -19.94 -5.42
C ALA A 566 4.28 -18.88 -5.52
N ASP A 567 4.97 -18.62 -4.44
CA ASP A 567 6.11 -17.72 -4.43
C ASP A 567 7.11 -18.08 -3.33
N GLN A 568 8.36 -17.70 -3.57
CA GLN A 568 9.45 -17.84 -2.62
C GLN A 568 10.47 -16.74 -2.88
N VAL A 569 11.04 -16.19 -1.80
CA VAL A 569 12.23 -15.36 -1.83
C VAL A 569 13.26 -15.88 -0.83
N GLN A 570 14.51 -15.86 -1.22
CA GLN A 570 15.66 -16.08 -0.35
C GLN A 570 16.52 -14.83 -0.42
N ALA A 571 16.92 -14.33 0.74
CA ALA A 571 17.77 -13.17 0.84
C ALA A 571 18.94 -13.44 1.79
N ASP A 572 20.13 -13.06 1.33
CA ASP A 572 21.38 -13.30 2.01
C ASP A 572 22.19 -12.01 2.14
N ASN A 573 22.77 -11.79 3.32
CA ASN A 573 23.91 -10.93 3.50
C ASN A 573 25.15 -11.70 3.01
N THR A 574 25.59 -11.41 1.77
CA THR A 574 26.70 -12.14 1.15
C THR A 574 28.07 -11.73 1.70
N SER A 575 28.16 -10.66 2.49
CA SER A 575 29.37 -10.28 3.21
C SER A 575 29.66 -11.22 4.38
N THR A 576 28.62 -11.73 5.04
CA THR A 576 28.74 -12.63 6.21
C THR A 576 28.33 -14.06 5.90
N GLY A 577 27.60 -14.30 4.80
CA GLY A 577 26.99 -15.58 4.45
C GLY A 577 25.72 -15.89 5.25
N GLN A 578 25.23 -14.96 6.07
CA GLN A 578 24.01 -15.13 6.86
C GLN A 578 22.75 -14.79 6.06
N PRO A 579 21.61 -15.43 6.31
CA PRO A 579 20.33 -14.96 5.79
C PRO A 579 20.02 -13.54 6.25
N LEU A 580 19.26 -12.79 5.45
CA LEU A 580 18.66 -11.51 5.91
C LEU A 580 17.41 -11.78 6.77
N PRO A 581 17.13 -10.91 7.75
CA PRO A 581 15.97 -11.08 8.65
C PRO A 581 14.64 -10.78 7.94
N ARG A 582 13.53 -11.22 8.54
CA ARG A 582 12.14 -10.89 8.17
C ARG A 582 11.74 -11.29 6.74
N ILE A 583 12.38 -12.29 6.18
CA ILE A 583 12.03 -12.82 4.86
C ILE A 583 10.86 -13.79 4.99
N ALA A 584 9.80 -13.55 4.18
CA ALA A 584 8.64 -14.45 4.13
C ALA A 584 9.07 -15.86 3.67
N PRO A 585 8.51 -16.95 4.25
CA PRO A 585 8.75 -18.31 3.78
C PRO A 585 8.14 -18.52 2.39
N TYR A 586 8.40 -19.70 1.77
CA TYR A 586 7.66 -20.07 0.57
C TYR A 586 6.17 -20.21 0.86
N ARG A 587 5.33 -19.80 -0.11
CA ARG A 587 3.88 -19.78 0.03
C ARG A 587 3.22 -20.46 -1.18
N VAL A 588 2.14 -21.18 -0.91
CA VAL A 588 1.29 -21.78 -1.94
C VAL A 588 -0.17 -21.48 -1.59
N GLY A 589 -0.89 -20.89 -2.52
CA GLY A 589 -2.31 -20.60 -2.38
C GLY A 589 -3.14 -21.27 -3.48
N SER A 590 -4.32 -21.72 -3.12
CA SER A 590 -5.30 -22.32 -4.03
C SER A 590 -6.69 -21.83 -3.66
N THR A 591 -7.45 -21.33 -4.64
CA THR A 591 -8.80 -20.79 -4.44
C THR A 591 -9.71 -21.29 -5.55
N LEU A 592 -10.82 -21.91 -5.19
CA LEU A 592 -11.91 -22.21 -6.09
C LEU A 592 -12.94 -21.08 -5.99
N ARG A 593 -13.34 -20.53 -7.13
CA ARG A 593 -14.39 -19.52 -7.26
C ARG A 593 -15.54 -20.11 -8.07
N TRP A 594 -16.74 -20.06 -7.52
CA TRP A 594 -17.97 -20.44 -8.21
C TRP A 594 -18.84 -19.21 -8.41
N GLY A 595 -19.33 -19.01 -9.64
CA GLY A 595 -20.24 -17.94 -10.03
C GLY A 595 -21.50 -18.50 -10.67
N ARG A 596 -22.65 -17.97 -10.25
CA ARG A 596 -23.97 -18.29 -10.83
C ARG A 596 -24.87 -17.06 -10.79
N GLY A 597 -25.12 -16.47 -11.95
CA GLY A 597 -25.88 -15.22 -12.03
C GLY A 597 -25.26 -14.13 -11.14
N ALA A 598 -26.03 -13.65 -10.16
CA ALA A 598 -25.60 -12.62 -9.22
C ALA A 598 -24.75 -13.14 -8.05
N TRP A 599 -24.59 -14.45 -7.88
CA TRP A 599 -23.84 -15.07 -6.80
C TRP A 599 -22.41 -15.35 -7.19
N ASN A 600 -21.50 -15.01 -6.30
CA ASN A 600 -20.10 -15.41 -6.36
C ASN A 600 -19.69 -15.99 -5.01
N THR A 601 -19.05 -17.15 -5.02
CA THR A 601 -18.55 -17.82 -3.82
C THR A 601 -17.10 -18.23 -4.04
N ARG A 602 -16.30 -18.20 -2.98
CA ARG A 602 -14.92 -18.66 -3.02
C ARG A 602 -14.59 -19.50 -1.79
N VAL A 603 -13.72 -20.48 -1.97
CA VAL A 603 -13.07 -21.21 -0.89
C VAL A 603 -11.59 -21.25 -1.21
N GLY A 604 -10.76 -20.83 -0.27
CA GLY A 604 -9.32 -20.71 -0.43
C GLY A 604 -8.56 -21.39 0.68
N VAL A 605 -7.38 -21.86 0.34
CA VAL A 605 -6.38 -22.38 1.27
C VAL A 605 -5.04 -21.76 0.92
N ASP A 606 -4.34 -21.26 1.94
CA ASP A 606 -3.00 -20.70 1.84
C ASP A 606 -2.07 -21.42 2.82
N TYR A 607 -1.04 -22.04 2.26
CA TYR A 607 0.02 -22.67 3.01
C TYR A 607 1.25 -21.77 3.04
N TYR A 608 1.79 -21.58 4.22
CA TYR A 608 3.03 -20.87 4.51
C TYR A 608 4.03 -21.87 5.09
N GLY A 609 5.18 -22.00 4.46
CA GLY A 609 6.24 -22.90 4.93
C GLY A 609 6.86 -22.43 6.27
N ALA A 610 7.63 -23.30 6.88
CA ALA A 610 8.47 -22.87 8.00
C ALA A 610 9.61 -21.97 7.50
N GLN A 611 9.92 -20.90 8.27
CA GLN A 611 11.08 -20.07 8.00
C GLN A 611 12.21 -20.41 8.96
N ASN A 612 13.10 -21.29 8.47
CA ASN A 612 14.29 -21.74 9.23
C ASN A 612 15.57 -21.00 8.80
N ARG A 613 15.50 -20.21 7.70
CA ARG A 613 16.60 -19.38 7.22
C ARG A 613 16.50 -18.02 7.89
N VAL A 614 17.07 -17.89 9.05
CA VAL A 614 17.13 -16.67 9.86
C VAL A 614 18.58 -16.39 10.25
N PRO A 615 18.96 -15.13 10.51
CA PRO A 615 20.29 -14.80 11.02
C PRO A 615 20.59 -15.53 12.33
N ASP A 616 21.87 -15.69 12.65
CA ASP A 616 22.30 -16.26 13.91
C ASP A 616 21.71 -15.49 15.10
N GLY A 617 21.20 -16.21 16.09
CA GLY A 617 20.53 -15.64 17.26
C GLY A 617 19.07 -15.27 17.07
N GLN A 618 18.52 -15.34 15.86
CA GLN A 618 17.10 -15.11 15.62
C GLN A 618 16.28 -16.41 15.65
N LEU A 619 14.97 -16.26 15.94
CA LEU A 619 14.06 -17.38 16.09
C LEU A 619 13.45 -17.77 14.74
N ALA A 620 13.46 -19.06 14.44
CA ALA A 620 12.71 -19.63 13.33
C ALA A 620 11.20 -19.58 13.60
N THR A 621 10.39 -19.52 12.54
CA THR A 621 8.93 -19.59 12.62
C THR A 621 8.40 -20.87 12.00
N GLY A 622 7.41 -21.49 12.67
CA GLY A 622 6.72 -22.68 12.14
C GLY A 622 5.86 -22.38 10.92
N GLY A 623 5.68 -23.40 10.07
CA GLY A 623 4.74 -23.32 8.95
C GLY A 623 3.29 -23.44 9.43
N TYR A 624 2.35 -22.90 8.62
CA TYR A 624 0.92 -22.95 8.93
C TYR A 624 0.06 -22.96 7.67
N THR A 625 -1.22 -23.30 7.86
CA THR A 625 -2.23 -23.32 6.79
C THR A 625 -3.44 -22.50 7.23
N LEU A 626 -3.86 -21.56 6.39
CA LEU A 626 -5.06 -20.74 6.61
C LEU A 626 -6.14 -21.11 5.60
N TRP A 627 -7.33 -21.39 6.09
CA TRP A 627 -8.52 -21.62 5.27
C TRP A 627 -9.38 -20.37 5.28
N SER A 628 -9.91 -20.01 4.14
CA SER A 628 -10.82 -18.87 3.97
C SER A 628 -12.01 -19.25 3.09
N ALA A 629 -13.15 -18.60 3.35
CA ALA A 629 -14.31 -18.68 2.49
C ALA A 629 -14.91 -17.29 2.28
N GLY A 630 -15.59 -17.08 1.17
CA GLY A 630 -16.26 -15.81 0.89
C GLY A 630 -17.44 -16.01 -0.03
N MET A 631 -18.43 -15.14 0.11
CA MET A 631 -19.62 -15.11 -0.71
C MET A 631 -20.00 -13.67 -1.01
N SER A 632 -20.50 -13.41 -2.20
CA SER A 632 -21.13 -12.14 -2.53
C SER A 632 -22.35 -12.34 -3.41
N LEU A 633 -23.31 -11.43 -3.26
CA LEU A 633 -24.54 -11.35 -4.02
C LEU A 633 -24.72 -9.93 -4.53
N THR A 634 -24.83 -9.75 -5.84
CA THR A 634 -25.25 -8.49 -6.45
C THR A 634 -26.77 -8.49 -6.63
N SER A 635 -27.45 -7.49 -6.12
CA SER A 635 -28.90 -7.38 -6.21
C SER A 635 -29.33 -5.94 -6.51
N LYS A 636 -30.60 -5.71 -6.74
CA LYS A 636 -31.20 -4.38 -6.77
C LYS A 636 -31.95 -4.15 -5.46
N LEU A 637 -31.71 -3.01 -4.83
CA LEU A 637 -32.40 -2.56 -3.62
C LEU A 637 -32.95 -1.17 -3.87
N GLY A 638 -34.27 -1.01 -3.98
CA GLY A 638 -34.92 0.26 -4.29
C GLY A 638 -34.45 0.90 -5.61
N GLY A 639 -34.04 0.09 -6.60
CA GLY A 639 -33.48 0.57 -7.88
C GLY A 639 -31.96 0.71 -7.90
N TYR A 640 -31.30 0.78 -6.75
CA TYR A 640 -29.84 0.89 -6.59
C TYR A 640 -29.15 -0.46 -6.69
N SER A 641 -27.89 -0.46 -7.13
CA SER A 641 -27.07 -1.68 -7.12
C SER A 641 -26.58 -1.97 -5.71
N ALA A 642 -26.82 -3.18 -5.22
CA ALA A 642 -26.43 -3.61 -3.87
C ALA A 642 -25.50 -4.83 -3.97
N LEU A 643 -24.29 -4.72 -3.41
CA LEU A 643 -23.35 -5.81 -3.23
C LEU A 643 -23.34 -6.23 -1.77
N TRP A 644 -23.93 -7.39 -1.47
CA TRP A 644 -23.83 -8.05 -0.18
C TRP A 644 -22.60 -8.93 -0.19
N TYR A 645 -21.84 -8.96 0.89
CA TYR A 645 -20.70 -9.85 0.99
C TYR A 645 -20.51 -10.41 2.39
N ALA A 646 -19.99 -11.63 2.44
CA ALA A 646 -19.54 -12.28 3.65
C ALA A 646 -18.17 -12.92 3.40
N ARG A 647 -17.28 -12.85 4.39
CA ARG A 647 -15.95 -13.44 4.36
C ARG A 647 -15.62 -14.08 5.70
N LEU A 648 -15.15 -15.32 5.66
CA LEU A 648 -14.63 -16.04 6.80
C LEU A 648 -13.12 -16.18 6.64
N ASP A 649 -12.36 -15.56 7.54
CA ASP A 649 -10.91 -15.64 7.60
C ASP A 649 -10.48 -16.64 8.68
N ASN A 650 -9.33 -17.29 8.47
CA ASN A 650 -8.80 -18.30 9.38
C ASN A 650 -9.87 -19.25 9.91
N ALA A 651 -10.60 -19.90 8.99
CA ALA A 651 -11.80 -20.71 9.30
C ALA A 651 -11.52 -21.83 10.32
N THR A 652 -10.29 -22.33 10.36
CA THR A 652 -9.84 -23.40 11.25
C THR A 652 -9.31 -22.90 12.60
N ASP A 653 -9.30 -21.58 12.83
CA ASP A 653 -8.75 -20.92 14.04
C ASP A 653 -7.29 -21.33 14.30
N THR A 654 -6.50 -21.40 13.23
CA THR A 654 -5.10 -21.85 13.28
C THR A 654 -4.23 -20.79 13.95
N LEU A 655 -3.42 -21.20 14.92
CA LEU A 655 -2.39 -20.35 15.52
C LEU A 655 -1.22 -20.18 14.53
N ALA A 656 -0.90 -18.95 14.19
CA ALA A 656 0.14 -18.62 13.22
C ALA A 656 0.91 -17.35 13.60
N TYR A 657 2.17 -17.27 13.15
CA TYR A 657 3.05 -16.11 13.35
C TYR A 657 3.68 -15.71 12.02
N SER A 658 3.72 -14.40 11.74
CA SER A 658 4.32 -13.89 10.49
C SER A 658 5.84 -13.86 10.59
N ALA A 659 6.53 -14.61 9.73
CA ALA A 659 8.01 -14.58 9.67
C ALA A 659 8.56 -13.22 9.22
N SER A 660 7.78 -12.40 8.53
CA SER A 660 8.17 -11.04 8.11
C SER A 660 7.92 -9.98 9.19
N SER A 661 7.28 -10.34 10.31
CA SER A 661 7.09 -9.44 11.45
C SER A 661 8.33 -9.39 12.32
N ILE A 662 8.77 -8.16 12.69
CA ILE A 662 9.84 -7.97 13.66
C ILE A 662 9.45 -8.51 15.05
N LEU A 663 8.15 -8.51 15.36
CA LEU A 663 7.62 -8.92 16.66
C LEU A 663 7.84 -10.42 16.98
N THR A 664 8.13 -11.24 15.97
CA THR A 664 8.54 -12.63 16.18
C THR A 664 9.91 -12.73 16.87
N GLN A 665 10.72 -11.68 16.79
CA GLN A 665 12.04 -11.58 17.37
C GLN A 665 12.05 -10.75 18.66
N THR A 666 11.37 -9.60 18.66
CA THR A 666 11.40 -8.63 19.77
C THR A 666 10.47 -9.02 20.92
N VAL A 667 9.31 -9.62 20.63
CA VAL A 667 8.32 -10.08 21.63
C VAL A 667 7.80 -11.49 21.26
N PRO A 668 8.66 -12.53 21.34
CA PRO A 668 8.34 -13.88 20.86
C PRO A 668 7.04 -14.44 21.46
N GLY A 669 6.15 -14.92 20.60
CA GLY A 669 4.90 -15.55 20.99
C GLY A 669 3.81 -14.58 21.49
N LYS A 670 4.06 -13.28 21.60
CA LYS A 670 3.09 -12.28 22.07
C LYS A 670 2.09 -11.87 20.97
N VAL A 671 2.53 -11.84 19.70
CA VAL A 671 1.72 -11.27 18.59
C VAL A 671 1.45 -12.33 17.52
N PRO A 672 0.48 -13.24 17.72
CA PRO A 672 0.02 -14.14 16.67
C PRO A 672 -0.83 -13.39 15.63
N LEU A 673 -1.00 -14.03 14.47
CA LEU A 673 -1.98 -13.59 13.47
C LEU A 673 -3.41 -13.71 14.01
N PRO A 674 -4.38 -12.95 13.47
CA PRO A 674 -5.78 -13.00 13.89
C PRO A 674 -6.37 -14.41 13.85
N GLY A 675 -7.20 -14.73 14.83
CA GLY A 675 -8.02 -15.94 14.87
C GLY A 675 -9.14 -15.91 13.84
N ARG A 676 -10.08 -16.85 13.97
CA ARG A 676 -11.23 -16.93 13.09
C ARG A 676 -12.10 -15.68 13.19
N SER A 677 -12.44 -15.10 12.03
CA SER A 677 -13.29 -13.92 11.92
C SER A 677 -14.26 -14.03 10.77
N LEU A 678 -15.54 -13.75 11.04
CA LEU A 678 -16.57 -13.58 10.02
C LEU A 678 -16.79 -12.06 9.80
N LYS A 679 -16.56 -11.59 8.59
CA LYS A 679 -16.88 -10.21 8.15
C LYS A 679 -18.09 -10.24 7.25
N VAL A 680 -19.06 -9.38 7.49
CA VAL A 680 -20.24 -9.18 6.63
C VAL A 680 -20.34 -7.71 6.27
N GLY A 681 -20.87 -7.41 5.09
CA GLY A 681 -21.05 -6.02 4.67
C GLY A 681 -21.99 -5.87 3.50
N LEU A 682 -22.36 -4.62 3.28
CA LEU A 682 -23.22 -4.15 2.21
C LEU A 682 -22.60 -2.91 1.58
N GLN A 683 -22.49 -2.92 0.26
CA GLN A 683 -22.20 -1.72 -0.53
C GLN A 683 -23.41 -1.40 -1.41
N LEU A 684 -23.92 -0.18 -1.28
CA LEU A 684 -24.95 0.38 -2.15
C LEU A 684 -24.31 1.34 -3.15
N GLN A 685 -24.70 1.28 -4.40
CA GLN A 685 -24.28 2.21 -5.45
C GLN A 685 -25.51 2.74 -6.18
N PHE A 686 -25.59 4.05 -6.33
CA PHE A 686 -26.69 4.78 -6.96
C PHE A 686 -26.21 5.81 -7.96
#